data_90fe4c143d3d8c9c29462378c634d467
#
_entry.id   90fe4c143d3d8c9c29462378c634d467
#
_cell.length_a   1.000
_cell.length_b   1.000
_cell.length_c   1.000
_cell.angle_alpha   90.00
_cell.angle_beta   90.00
_cell.angle_gamma   90.00
#
_symmetry.space_group_name_H-M   'P 1'
#
loop_
_entity.id
_entity.type
_entity.pdbx_description
1 polymer ?
#
loop_
_entity_poly.entity_id
_entity_poly.type
_entity_poly.pdbx_seq_one_letter_code
_entity_poly.pdbx_strand_id
1 'polypeptide(L)'
;MMWAGTAFRDAHPDIFAFTYDKDREMAGTYYADFTATGTAGLQQKLDDWVRRMGGDPADAASGGVSASINTMTNPTPDPTTLALGAVVLALFMLCGYLLIYNVFDIAVMQEIRRYGLYRTIGMNRRQVRRLVNRQALWLTCIGLPLGLIVGFFVGRAALPHTMNILAVSYENLAVRVEPSPVIFAGGAALTALTVFLSTRKPVRIAADTPPMEAFRYVEAPVNRKARRRTARPTTMPRLALANLGRNRRRTAFIVASLALCVVLLNCVGVAAASVDVEKQVAYSIRTDFAVVNAASTNNLKGFTLREQGLSRDVMDAVNAQPGVQDASAIYKNTQDDRNVTYDFPVEYTDTGEGTAFTDEGILFRLGDDGRPLCNVYGMEEVALARMDLQEGETDAHALYEQMAAGKGLLLGVKSEMGTSLLNPVFDLLEIGDIVTVYKDGQPVMELPVLAKAALNGDDEEIGFTSNGPLEVGGDGLFFYLPANVYRELYDEPAVYKYSFNVAEADRPAMTAFLEDYVTQTAPELNYASAEDARQDAMATRTMLQFVGGMIGVIFGVAGVLNLVNTLVTTILTRRHEFATMQSIGMSSRQLRRMMVWEGVFYAVMACAAGLVLSILLGFTVVRLLTGGIWYFTFHFTLWPAAAACAVLLPLSALVPVLALHLFNRGSIVEKLRTLD
;
A
#
# COMPACT_ATOMS: atom_id res chain seq x y z
N MET A 1 34.90 2.04 -11.86
CA MET A 1 33.69 1.34 -11.40
C MET A 1 32.77 0.86 -12.53
N MET A 2 32.39 1.73 -13.47
CA MET A 2 31.54 1.34 -14.60
C MET A 2 32.05 0.10 -15.36
N TRP A 3 33.35 -0.01 -15.60
CA TRP A 3 33.97 -1.21 -16.18
C TRP A 3 33.88 -2.44 -15.27
N ALA A 4 34.07 -2.28 -13.97
CA ALA A 4 33.97 -3.38 -13.00
C ALA A 4 32.54 -3.90 -12.86
N GLY A 5 31.56 -3.01 -12.88
CA GLY A 5 30.14 -3.38 -12.84
C GLY A 5 29.65 -4.08 -14.10
N THR A 6 30.10 -3.64 -15.28
CA THR A 6 29.81 -4.33 -16.54
C THR A 6 30.45 -5.70 -16.60
N ALA A 7 31.71 -5.84 -16.14
CA ALA A 7 32.38 -7.13 -16.05
C ALA A 7 31.68 -8.09 -15.06
N PHE A 8 31.14 -7.59 -13.96
CA PHE A 8 30.33 -8.37 -13.03
C PHE A 8 29.01 -8.84 -13.66
N ARG A 9 28.27 -7.95 -14.32
CA ARG A 9 27.06 -8.30 -15.06
C ARG A 9 27.34 -9.36 -16.14
N ASP A 10 28.40 -9.17 -16.92
CA ASP A 10 28.74 -10.07 -18.02
C ASP A 10 29.18 -11.46 -17.52
N ALA A 11 29.71 -11.53 -16.31
CA ALA A 11 30.05 -12.79 -15.63
C ALA A 11 28.85 -13.49 -14.97
N HIS A 12 27.69 -12.80 -14.84
CA HIS A 12 26.51 -13.31 -14.14
C HIS A 12 25.26 -13.09 -15.01
N PRO A 13 24.89 -14.06 -15.86
CA PRO A 13 23.78 -13.92 -16.83
C PRO A 13 22.38 -13.78 -16.19
N ASP A 14 22.27 -14.02 -14.89
CA ASP A 14 21.09 -13.76 -14.08
C ASP A 14 20.89 -12.27 -13.74
N ILE A 15 21.89 -11.43 -14.01
CA ILE A 15 21.81 -9.96 -13.84
C ILE A 15 21.47 -9.34 -15.18
N PHE A 16 20.29 -8.74 -15.28
CA PHE A 16 19.79 -8.21 -16.56
C PHE A 16 19.79 -6.67 -16.66
N ALA A 17 20.00 -5.96 -15.55
CA ALA A 17 20.14 -4.52 -15.56
C ALA A 17 21.32 -4.07 -14.72
N PHE A 18 22.02 -3.09 -15.22
CA PHE A 18 23.09 -2.38 -14.54
C PHE A 18 22.88 -0.90 -14.79
N THR A 19 22.67 -0.16 -13.74
CA THR A 19 22.53 1.30 -13.80
C THR A 19 23.68 1.90 -13.01
N TYR A 20 24.46 2.74 -13.68
CA TYR A 20 25.43 3.61 -13.03
C TYR A 20 24.73 4.94 -12.76
N ASP A 21 24.55 5.24 -11.50
CA ASP A 21 23.95 6.50 -11.09
C ASP A 21 25.06 7.54 -10.94
N LYS A 22 25.16 8.42 -11.92
CA LYS A 22 26.12 9.52 -11.91
C LYS A 22 25.68 10.61 -10.94
N ASP A 23 24.38 10.70 -10.71
CA ASP A 23 23.77 11.72 -9.85
C ASP A 23 23.87 11.34 -8.35
N ARG A 24 24.20 10.07 -8.06
CA ARG A 24 24.58 9.56 -6.73
C ARG A 24 26.09 9.42 -6.50
N GLU A 25 26.91 10.14 -7.25
CA GLU A 25 28.33 10.24 -6.98
C GLU A 25 28.54 11.09 -5.73
N MET A 26 28.71 10.46 -4.59
CA MET A 26 28.77 11.10 -3.30
C MET A 26 30.20 11.05 -2.76
N ALA A 27 30.87 12.18 -2.58
CA ALA A 27 32.14 12.31 -1.89
C ALA A 27 33.18 11.21 -2.25
N GLY A 28 33.36 10.93 -3.55
CA GLY A 28 34.27 9.88 -4.03
C GLY A 28 33.72 8.44 -3.91
N THR A 29 32.47 8.26 -3.53
CA THR A 29 31.79 6.96 -3.50
C THR A 29 30.92 6.78 -4.74
N TYR A 30 31.14 5.71 -5.48
CA TYR A 30 30.40 5.41 -6.70
C TYR A 30 29.39 4.29 -6.42
N TYR A 31 28.14 4.48 -6.82
CA TYR A 31 27.08 3.50 -6.69
C TYR A 31 26.81 2.81 -8.02
N ALA A 32 26.55 1.52 -7.94
CA ALA A 32 26.11 0.74 -9.09
C ALA A 32 25.00 -0.22 -8.66
N ASP A 33 23.83 -0.05 -9.21
CA ASP A 33 22.68 -0.90 -8.96
C ASP A 33 22.60 -2.02 -9.99
N PHE A 34 22.44 -3.24 -9.51
CA PHE A 34 22.25 -4.44 -10.34
C PHE A 34 20.87 -5.01 -10.12
N THR A 35 20.18 -5.34 -11.20
CA THR A 35 18.92 -6.08 -11.11
C THR A 35 19.14 -7.52 -11.51
N ALA A 36 18.80 -8.46 -10.61
CA ALA A 36 18.92 -9.89 -10.81
C ALA A 36 17.55 -10.56 -10.86
N THR A 37 17.46 -11.70 -11.55
CA THR A 37 16.22 -12.48 -11.68
C THR A 37 15.82 -13.21 -10.39
N GLY A 38 16.68 -13.23 -9.36
CA GLY A 38 16.39 -13.82 -8.07
C GLY A 38 17.50 -13.58 -7.06
N THR A 39 17.16 -13.70 -5.78
CA THR A 39 18.09 -13.45 -4.67
C THR A 39 18.83 -14.71 -4.21
N ALA A 40 18.47 -15.91 -4.69
CA ALA A 40 19.10 -17.17 -4.27
C ALA A 40 20.59 -17.21 -4.64
N GLY A 41 21.45 -17.24 -3.61
CA GLY A 41 22.91 -17.24 -3.77
C GLY A 41 23.50 -15.92 -4.28
N LEU A 42 22.72 -14.85 -4.37
CA LEU A 42 23.19 -13.56 -4.86
C LEU A 42 24.16 -12.92 -3.88
N GLN A 43 23.92 -13.00 -2.57
CA GLN A 43 24.84 -12.49 -1.55
C GLN A 43 26.23 -13.14 -1.65
N GLN A 44 26.29 -14.45 -1.83
CA GLN A 44 27.59 -15.14 -2.01
C GLN A 44 28.34 -14.65 -3.26
N LYS A 45 27.62 -14.40 -4.35
CA LYS A 45 28.22 -13.86 -5.58
C LYS A 45 28.73 -12.42 -5.39
N LEU A 46 27.99 -11.62 -4.65
CA LEU A 46 28.37 -10.25 -4.30
C LEU A 46 29.62 -10.28 -3.39
N ASP A 47 29.63 -11.12 -2.37
CA ASP A 47 30.78 -11.28 -1.47
C ASP A 47 32.04 -11.73 -2.22
N ASP A 48 31.92 -12.70 -3.14
CA ASP A 48 33.03 -13.14 -3.98
C ASP A 48 33.54 -12.05 -4.93
N TRP A 49 32.64 -11.22 -5.42
CA TRP A 49 33.00 -10.07 -6.24
C TRP A 49 33.72 -9.00 -5.42
N VAL A 50 33.20 -8.64 -4.23
CA VAL A 50 33.85 -7.70 -3.30
C VAL A 50 35.27 -8.13 -2.99
N ARG A 51 35.51 -9.44 -2.66
CA ARG A 51 36.85 -9.99 -2.42
C ARG A 51 37.76 -9.87 -3.65
N ARG A 52 37.25 -10.10 -4.86
CA ARG A 52 38.02 -9.95 -6.11
C ARG A 52 38.42 -8.51 -6.38
N MET A 53 37.62 -7.54 -5.91
CA MET A 53 37.93 -6.12 -6.02
C MET A 53 38.84 -5.61 -4.89
N GLY A 54 39.26 -6.48 -3.98
CA GLY A 54 40.15 -6.14 -2.86
C GLY A 54 39.45 -5.62 -1.62
N GLY A 55 38.09 -5.70 -1.57
CA GLY A 55 37.29 -5.37 -0.39
C GLY A 55 37.10 -6.58 0.54
N ASP A 56 36.69 -6.31 1.77
CA ASP A 56 36.25 -7.34 2.72
C ASP A 56 34.71 -7.27 2.87
N PRO A 57 33.96 -8.33 2.50
CA PRO A 57 32.49 -8.33 2.67
C PRO A 57 32.04 -8.20 4.13
N ALA A 58 32.90 -8.54 5.10
CA ALA A 58 32.59 -8.42 6.52
C ALA A 58 32.86 -7.02 7.09
N ASP A 59 33.67 -6.21 6.40
CA ASP A 59 34.04 -4.85 6.80
C ASP A 59 33.66 -3.83 5.73
N ALA A 60 32.37 -3.44 5.74
CA ALA A 60 31.85 -2.42 4.84
C ALA A 60 32.44 -1.01 5.12
N ALA A 61 33.03 -0.80 6.30
CA ALA A 61 33.56 0.48 6.75
C ALA A 61 35.02 0.73 6.30
N SER A 62 35.76 -0.28 5.83
CA SER A 62 37.20 -0.19 5.50
C SER A 62 37.53 0.67 4.27
N GLY A 63 36.62 1.46 3.74
CA GLY A 63 36.88 2.37 2.62
C GLY A 63 36.99 1.72 1.24
N GLY A 64 36.72 0.42 1.16
CA GLY A 64 36.83 -0.39 -0.04
C GLY A 64 35.50 -0.53 -0.80
N VAL A 65 35.42 -1.58 -1.60
CA VAL A 65 34.22 -1.98 -2.33
C VAL A 65 33.31 -2.77 -1.39
N SER A 66 32.09 -2.30 -1.19
CA SER A 66 31.04 -3.04 -0.47
C SER A 66 29.87 -3.34 -1.40
N ALA A 67 29.13 -4.41 -1.15
CA ALA A 67 27.92 -4.75 -1.91
C ALA A 67 26.90 -5.39 -1.00
N SER A 68 25.66 -4.95 -1.11
CA SER A 68 24.54 -5.49 -0.36
C SER A 68 23.31 -5.71 -1.25
N ILE A 69 22.46 -6.65 -0.84
CA ILE A 69 21.15 -6.82 -1.47
C ILE A 69 20.24 -5.76 -0.90
N ASN A 70 19.63 -4.97 -1.77
CA ASN A 70 18.60 -4.01 -1.35
C ASN A 70 17.37 -4.77 -0.83
N THR A 71 17.23 -4.83 0.49
CA THR A 71 16.11 -5.53 1.15
C THR A 71 14.78 -4.81 0.97
N MET A 72 14.79 -3.51 0.63
CA MET A 72 13.57 -2.78 0.34
C MET A 72 12.90 -3.24 -0.96
N THR A 73 13.68 -3.75 -1.93
CA THR A 73 13.12 -4.32 -3.17
C THR A 73 12.65 -5.77 -3.00
N ASN A 74 13.02 -6.44 -1.91
CA ASN A 74 12.58 -7.80 -1.60
C ASN A 74 12.25 -7.95 -0.11
N PRO A 75 11.30 -7.15 0.42
CA PRO A 75 10.92 -7.24 1.81
C PRO A 75 10.31 -8.62 2.09
N THR A 76 10.75 -9.27 3.16
CA THR A 76 9.98 -10.40 3.71
C THR A 76 8.66 -9.82 4.22
N PRO A 77 7.50 -10.19 3.61
CA PRO A 77 6.25 -9.59 4.01
C PRO A 77 5.94 -9.92 5.47
N ASP A 78 5.70 -8.89 6.25
CA ASP A 78 5.29 -9.03 7.64
C ASP A 78 3.92 -9.73 7.76
N PRO A 79 3.56 -10.30 8.93
CA PRO A 79 2.29 -10.97 9.12
C PRO A 79 1.07 -10.09 8.82
N THR A 80 1.16 -8.77 9.03
CA THR A 80 0.05 -7.83 8.79
C THR A 80 -0.17 -7.62 7.31
N THR A 81 0.89 -7.44 6.52
CA THR A 81 0.87 -7.35 5.06
C THR A 81 0.33 -8.64 4.43
N LEU A 82 0.76 -9.82 4.94
CA LEU A 82 0.24 -11.11 4.49
C LEU A 82 -1.25 -11.27 4.80
N ALA A 83 -1.69 -10.87 6.00
CA ALA A 83 -3.09 -10.91 6.39
C ALA A 83 -3.95 -9.97 5.51
N LEU A 84 -3.47 -8.76 5.24
CA LEU A 84 -4.13 -7.81 4.35
C LEU A 84 -4.26 -8.39 2.93
N GLY A 85 -3.17 -8.93 2.38
CA GLY A 85 -3.17 -9.59 1.06
C GLY A 85 -4.16 -10.76 1.01
N ALA A 86 -4.24 -11.58 2.06
CA ALA A 86 -5.18 -12.69 2.15
C ALA A 86 -6.65 -12.21 2.20
N VAL A 87 -6.95 -11.12 2.91
CA VAL A 87 -8.30 -10.52 2.94
C VAL A 87 -8.69 -10.00 1.57
N VAL A 88 -7.81 -9.26 0.89
CA VAL A 88 -8.05 -8.76 -0.47
C VAL A 88 -8.28 -9.92 -1.43
N LEU A 89 -7.44 -10.95 -1.38
CA LEU A 89 -7.57 -12.16 -2.20
C LEU A 89 -8.90 -12.89 -1.94
N ALA A 90 -9.31 -13.02 -0.68
CA ALA A 90 -10.59 -13.64 -0.31
C ALA A 90 -11.79 -12.84 -0.86
N LEU A 91 -11.72 -11.51 -0.86
CA LEU A 91 -12.74 -10.64 -1.46
C LEU A 91 -12.82 -10.83 -2.98
N PHE A 92 -11.67 -10.93 -3.68
CA PHE A 92 -11.64 -11.27 -5.12
C PHE A 92 -12.27 -12.63 -5.39
N MET A 93 -11.90 -13.66 -4.61
CA MET A 93 -12.49 -14.99 -4.72
C MET A 93 -14.00 -14.99 -4.46
N LEU A 94 -14.47 -14.23 -3.46
CA LEU A 94 -15.89 -14.11 -3.15
C LEU A 94 -16.67 -13.45 -4.29
N CYS A 95 -16.13 -12.39 -4.90
CA CYS A 95 -16.74 -11.73 -6.05
C CYS A 95 -16.82 -12.68 -7.26
N GLY A 96 -15.72 -13.34 -7.61
CA GLY A 96 -15.67 -14.36 -8.66
C GLY A 96 -16.63 -15.53 -8.38
N TYR A 97 -16.68 -16.01 -7.14
CA TYR A 97 -17.61 -17.05 -6.70
C TYR A 97 -19.07 -16.65 -6.95
N LEU A 98 -19.49 -15.47 -6.50
CA LEU A 98 -20.87 -15.01 -6.66
C LEU A 98 -21.24 -14.84 -8.14
N LEU A 99 -20.33 -14.31 -8.96
CA LEU A 99 -20.55 -14.15 -10.39
C LEU A 99 -20.71 -15.50 -11.11
N ILE A 100 -19.74 -16.41 -10.93
CA ILE A 100 -19.73 -17.72 -11.57
C ILE A 100 -20.92 -18.58 -11.07
N TYR A 101 -21.18 -18.56 -9.76
CA TYR A 101 -22.33 -19.26 -9.17
C TYR A 101 -23.64 -18.80 -9.81
N ASN A 102 -23.85 -17.49 -9.93
CA ASN A 102 -25.07 -16.94 -10.50
C ASN A 102 -25.26 -17.36 -11.99
N VAL A 103 -24.20 -17.30 -12.79
CA VAL A 103 -24.25 -17.70 -14.19
C VAL A 103 -24.54 -19.20 -14.33
N PHE A 104 -23.85 -20.05 -13.54
CA PHE A 104 -24.06 -21.50 -13.57
C PHE A 104 -25.42 -21.93 -13.03
N ASP A 105 -25.91 -21.32 -11.96
CA ASP A 105 -27.23 -21.59 -11.40
C ASP A 105 -28.32 -21.34 -12.44
N ILE A 106 -28.24 -20.23 -13.14
CA ILE A 106 -29.14 -19.87 -14.22
C ILE A 106 -29.04 -20.86 -15.38
N ALA A 107 -27.83 -21.18 -15.85
CA ALA A 107 -27.63 -22.10 -16.98
C ALA A 107 -28.19 -23.51 -16.66
N VAL A 108 -27.91 -24.00 -15.45
CA VAL A 108 -28.42 -25.29 -14.98
C VAL A 108 -29.97 -25.29 -14.92
N MET A 109 -30.57 -24.21 -14.42
CA MET A 109 -32.02 -24.10 -14.34
C MET A 109 -32.69 -24.09 -15.72
N GLN A 110 -32.07 -23.49 -16.72
CA GLN A 110 -32.57 -23.51 -18.10
C GLN A 110 -32.52 -24.92 -18.72
N GLU A 111 -31.49 -25.68 -18.41
CA GLU A 111 -31.26 -27.01 -18.94
C GLU A 111 -31.90 -28.15 -18.09
N ILE A 112 -32.56 -27.81 -16.96
CA ILE A 112 -33.06 -28.81 -15.99
C ILE A 112 -34.06 -29.79 -16.62
N ARG A 113 -34.88 -29.33 -17.58
CA ARG A 113 -35.82 -30.18 -18.33
C ARG A 113 -35.07 -31.19 -19.20
N ARG A 114 -34.00 -30.77 -19.88
CA ARG A 114 -33.14 -31.66 -20.69
C ARG A 114 -32.45 -32.69 -19.81
N TYR A 115 -31.95 -32.32 -18.65
CA TYR A 115 -31.37 -33.27 -17.68
C TYR A 115 -32.42 -34.25 -17.15
N GLY A 116 -33.66 -33.79 -16.92
CA GLY A 116 -34.81 -34.65 -16.59
C GLY A 116 -35.05 -35.69 -17.71
N LEU A 117 -35.09 -35.27 -18.96
CA LEU A 117 -35.24 -36.15 -20.14
C LEU A 117 -34.14 -37.20 -20.22
N TYR A 118 -32.86 -36.81 -20.04
CA TYR A 118 -31.75 -37.77 -20.04
C TYR A 118 -31.89 -38.81 -18.93
N ARG A 119 -32.44 -38.45 -17.81
CA ARG A 119 -32.71 -39.37 -16.70
C ARG A 119 -33.89 -40.32 -16.97
N THR A 120 -34.89 -39.92 -17.74
CA THR A 120 -35.96 -40.82 -18.15
C THR A 120 -35.46 -41.90 -19.16
N ILE A 121 -34.46 -41.58 -19.96
CA ILE A 121 -33.80 -42.49 -20.89
C ILE A 121 -32.75 -43.39 -20.21
N GLY A 122 -32.57 -43.26 -18.86
CA GLY A 122 -31.71 -44.14 -18.08
C GLY A 122 -30.40 -43.53 -17.56
N MET A 123 -30.18 -42.24 -17.72
CA MET A 123 -29.00 -41.59 -17.18
C MET A 123 -29.01 -41.58 -15.63
N ASN A 124 -27.89 -41.99 -15.01
CA ASN A 124 -27.71 -41.98 -13.55
C ASN A 124 -27.30 -40.56 -13.05
N ARG A 125 -27.60 -40.26 -11.79
CA ARG A 125 -27.18 -39.02 -11.10
C ARG A 125 -25.69 -38.73 -11.27
N ARG A 126 -24.82 -39.75 -11.19
CA ARG A 126 -23.36 -39.58 -11.39
C ARG A 126 -23.00 -39.17 -12.82
N GLN A 127 -23.75 -39.64 -13.81
CA GLN A 127 -23.53 -39.28 -15.23
C GLN A 127 -23.94 -37.83 -15.50
N VAL A 128 -25.10 -37.40 -14.99
CA VAL A 128 -25.53 -35.98 -15.08
C VAL A 128 -24.50 -35.07 -14.42
N ARG A 129 -24.02 -35.43 -13.19
CA ARG A 129 -22.98 -34.67 -12.51
C ARG A 129 -21.68 -34.59 -13.32
N ARG A 130 -21.24 -35.70 -13.93
CA ARG A 130 -20.06 -35.71 -14.80
C ARG A 130 -20.25 -34.86 -16.05
N LEU A 131 -21.45 -34.86 -16.62
CA LEU A 131 -21.78 -34.07 -17.82
C LEU A 131 -21.62 -32.56 -17.50
N VAL A 132 -22.28 -32.08 -16.44
CA VAL A 132 -22.24 -30.66 -16.05
C VAL A 132 -20.82 -30.24 -15.61
N ASN A 133 -20.11 -31.12 -14.86
CA ASN A 133 -18.71 -30.84 -14.49
C ASN A 133 -17.78 -30.77 -15.72
N ARG A 134 -17.98 -31.61 -16.74
CA ARG A 134 -17.21 -31.54 -17.99
C ARG A 134 -17.48 -30.23 -18.74
N GLN A 135 -18.74 -29.78 -18.78
CA GLN A 135 -19.08 -28.47 -19.35
C GLN A 135 -18.36 -27.33 -18.62
N ALA A 136 -18.38 -27.34 -17.28
CA ALA A 136 -17.64 -26.38 -16.46
C ALA A 136 -16.14 -26.45 -16.74
N LEU A 137 -15.56 -27.66 -16.82
CA LEU A 137 -14.14 -27.87 -17.12
C LEU A 137 -13.76 -27.32 -18.49
N TRP A 138 -14.54 -27.62 -19.53
CA TRP A 138 -14.27 -27.09 -20.88
C TRP A 138 -14.29 -25.56 -20.93
N LEU A 139 -15.28 -24.93 -20.28
CA LEU A 139 -15.34 -23.48 -20.17
C LEU A 139 -14.13 -22.91 -19.42
N THR A 140 -13.70 -23.61 -18.36
CA THR A 140 -12.50 -23.22 -17.61
C THR A 140 -11.23 -23.37 -18.43
N CYS A 141 -11.08 -24.47 -19.16
CA CYS A 141 -9.91 -24.72 -20.03
C CYS A 141 -9.76 -23.68 -21.15
N ILE A 142 -10.86 -23.04 -21.58
CA ILE A 142 -10.82 -21.95 -22.56
C ILE A 142 -10.68 -20.60 -21.84
N GLY A 143 -11.49 -20.35 -20.82
CA GLY A 143 -11.55 -19.05 -20.15
C GLY A 143 -10.31 -18.72 -19.33
N LEU A 144 -9.70 -19.73 -18.68
CA LEU A 144 -8.54 -19.52 -17.82
C LEU A 144 -7.30 -19.05 -18.64
N PRO A 145 -6.89 -19.70 -19.73
CA PRO A 145 -5.77 -19.20 -20.55
C PRO A 145 -6.04 -17.80 -21.12
N LEU A 146 -7.27 -17.56 -21.62
CA LEU A 146 -7.65 -16.25 -22.12
C LEU A 146 -7.59 -15.18 -21.02
N GLY A 147 -8.08 -15.52 -19.83
CA GLY A 147 -8.01 -14.62 -18.66
C GLY A 147 -6.59 -14.32 -18.22
N LEU A 148 -5.70 -15.32 -18.21
CA LEU A 148 -4.28 -15.13 -17.90
C LEU A 148 -3.56 -14.27 -18.95
N ILE A 149 -3.85 -14.47 -20.23
CA ILE A 149 -3.28 -13.66 -21.32
C ILE A 149 -3.74 -12.21 -21.20
N VAL A 150 -5.05 -11.97 -21.06
CA VAL A 150 -5.59 -10.61 -20.89
C VAL A 150 -5.04 -9.97 -19.63
N GLY A 151 -5.01 -10.71 -18.51
CA GLY A 151 -4.45 -10.25 -17.24
C GLY A 151 -2.98 -9.86 -17.36
N PHE A 152 -2.19 -10.64 -18.08
CA PHE A 152 -0.78 -10.31 -18.35
C PHE A 152 -0.63 -9.01 -19.15
N PHE A 153 -1.38 -8.84 -20.23
CA PHE A 153 -1.30 -7.62 -21.04
C PHE A 153 -1.79 -6.39 -20.28
N VAL A 154 -2.86 -6.53 -19.49
CA VAL A 154 -3.35 -5.45 -18.61
C VAL A 154 -2.30 -5.10 -17.54
N GLY A 155 -1.72 -6.11 -16.87
CA GLY A 155 -0.66 -5.92 -15.90
C GLY A 155 0.59 -5.28 -16.52
N ARG A 156 1.01 -5.75 -17.69
CA ARG A 156 2.14 -5.17 -18.43
C ARG A 156 1.91 -3.71 -18.84
N ALA A 157 0.68 -3.34 -19.18
CA ALA A 157 0.34 -1.96 -19.49
C ALA A 157 0.23 -1.07 -18.24
N ALA A 158 -0.25 -1.62 -17.13
CA ALA A 158 -0.46 -0.90 -15.88
C ALA A 158 0.82 -0.71 -15.06
N LEU A 159 1.70 -1.73 -15.03
CA LEU A 159 2.88 -1.75 -14.17
C LEU A 159 3.86 -0.59 -14.45
N PRO A 160 4.20 -0.23 -15.71
CA PRO A 160 5.05 0.94 -15.96
C PRO A 160 4.45 2.24 -15.43
N HIS A 161 3.11 2.39 -15.51
CA HIS A 161 2.44 3.57 -14.97
C HIS A 161 2.53 3.65 -13.44
N THR A 162 2.35 2.52 -12.76
CA THR A 162 2.50 2.49 -11.30
C THR A 162 3.94 2.69 -10.87
N MET A 163 4.90 2.16 -11.61
CA MET A 163 6.31 2.31 -11.33
C MET A 163 6.85 3.69 -11.67
N ASN A 164 6.39 4.32 -12.75
CA ASN A 164 6.75 5.72 -13.04
C ASN A 164 6.23 6.69 -11.96
N ILE A 165 5.12 6.37 -11.32
CA ILE A 165 4.60 7.14 -10.18
C ILE A 165 5.48 6.92 -8.94
N LEU A 166 6.02 5.72 -8.74
CA LEU A 166 6.98 5.40 -7.68
C LEU A 166 8.41 5.85 -8.02
N ALA A 167 8.75 5.96 -9.31
CA ALA A 167 10.09 6.33 -9.78
C ALA A 167 10.44 7.80 -9.56
N VAL A 168 9.48 8.64 -9.16
CA VAL A 168 9.78 9.97 -8.60
C VAL A 168 10.66 9.84 -7.35
N SER A 169 10.49 8.75 -6.58
CA SER A 169 11.33 8.40 -5.42
C SER A 169 12.54 7.50 -5.75
N TYR A 170 12.60 6.92 -6.97
CA TYR A 170 13.63 5.95 -7.37
C TYR A 170 13.95 6.12 -8.86
N GLU A 171 14.61 7.21 -9.24
CA GLU A 171 14.79 7.69 -10.62
C GLU A 171 15.39 6.71 -11.64
N ASN A 172 15.96 5.58 -11.22
CA ASN A 172 16.69 4.67 -12.12
C ASN A 172 16.24 3.20 -12.07
N LEU A 173 15.05 2.89 -11.55
CA LEU A 173 14.54 1.52 -11.58
C LEU A 173 14.11 1.11 -12.99
N ALA A 174 14.98 0.41 -13.72
CA ALA A 174 14.62 -0.27 -14.96
C ALA A 174 13.63 -1.40 -14.67
N VAL A 175 12.32 -1.09 -14.71
CA VAL A 175 11.27 -2.07 -14.45
C VAL A 175 11.10 -2.99 -15.65
N ARG A 176 11.55 -4.22 -15.52
CA ARG A 176 11.32 -5.27 -16.50
C ARG A 176 10.15 -6.14 -16.07
N VAL A 177 9.06 -6.09 -16.83
CA VAL A 177 7.88 -6.93 -16.58
C VAL A 177 8.12 -8.32 -17.16
N GLU A 178 8.57 -9.25 -16.30
CA GLU A 178 8.72 -10.65 -16.71
C GLU A 178 7.56 -11.51 -16.22
N PRO A 179 7.09 -12.47 -17.07
CA PRO A 179 6.04 -13.38 -16.66
C PRO A 179 6.56 -14.37 -15.62
N SER A 180 6.19 -14.19 -14.34
CA SER A 180 6.53 -15.13 -13.27
C SER A 180 5.67 -16.39 -13.35
N PRO A 181 6.25 -17.59 -13.55
CA PRO A 181 5.50 -18.84 -13.58
C PRO A 181 4.73 -19.10 -12.28
N VAL A 182 5.22 -18.65 -11.16
CA VAL A 182 4.59 -18.81 -9.84
C VAL A 182 3.30 -18.01 -9.75
N ILE A 183 3.30 -16.76 -10.24
CA ILE A 183 2.11 -15.90 -10.25
C ILE A 183 1.05 -16.50 -11.19
N PHE A 184 1.45 -16.97 -12.37
CA PHE A 184 0.54 -17.63 -13.32
C PHE A 184 -0.06 -18.92 -12.75
N ALA A 185 0.77 -19.78 -12.14
CA ALA A 185 0.31 -21.01 -11.51
C ALA A 185 -0.63 -20.72 -10.31
N GLY A 186 -0.28 -19.76 -9.48
CA GLY A 186 -1.11 -19.30 -8.34
C GLY A 186 -2.46 -18.75 -8.79
N GLY A 187 -2.47 -17.86 -9.78
CA GLY A 187 -3.70 -17.32 -10.39
C GLY A 187 -4.57 -18.40 -11.02
N ALA A 188 -3.95 -19.35 -11.73
CA ALA A 188 -4.65 -20.50 -12.32
C ALA A 188 -5.27 -21.39 -11.24
N ALA A 189 -4.54 -21.70 -10.18
CA ALA A 189 -5.01 -22.53 -9.06
C ALA A 189 -6.18 -21.86 -8.32
N LEU A 190 -6.08 -20.57 -8.02
CA LEU A 190 -7.14 -19.79 -7.37
C LEU A 190 -8.39 -19.70 -8.24
N THR A 191 -8.24 -19.47 -9.54
CA THR A 191 -9.36 -19.45 -10.50
C THR A 191 -10.03 -20.82 -10.57
N ALA A 192 -9.27 -21.91 -10.71
CA ALA A 192 -9.80 -23.26 -10.74
C ALA A 192 -10.54 -23.62 -9.43
N LEU A 193 -10.00 -23.24 -8.27
CA LEU A 193 -10.64 -23.40 -6.96
C LEU A 193 -11.97 -22.62 -6.90
N THR A 194 -11.96 -21.36 -7.34
CA THR A 194 -13.17 -20.52 -7.36
C THR A 194 -14.26 -21.11 -8.23
N VAL A 195 -13.92 -21.58 -9.45
CA VAL A 195 -14.86 -22.25 -10.35
C VAL A 195 -15.39 -23.54 -9.73
N PHE A 196 -14.52 -24.36 -9.15
CA PHE A 196 -14.92 -25.60 -8.49
C PHE A 196 -15.91 -25.36 -7.33
N LEU A 197 -15.64 -24.39 -6.46
CA LEU A 197 -16.51 -24.03 -5.35
C LEU A 197 -17.85 -23.49 -5.86
N SER A 198 -17.84 -22.63 -6.87
CA SER A 198 -19.03 -21.98 -7.42
C SER A 198 -19.96 -22.96 -8.11
N THR A 199 -19.41 -23.97 -8.79
CA THR A 199 -20.21 -24.92 -9.59
C THR A 199 -20.75 -26.07 -8.76
N ARG A 200 -20.20 -26.36 -7.57
CA ARG A 200 -20.62 -27.55 -6.73
C ARG A 200 -22.12 -27.61 -6.45
N LYS A 201 -22.72 -26.48 -6.08
CA LYS A 201 -24.15 -26.41 -5.71
C LYS A 201 -25.07 -26.50 -6.93
N PRO A 202 -24.90 -25.75 -8.02
CA PRO A 202 -25.65 -25.90 -9.26
C PRO A 202 -25.58 -27.33 -9.82
N VAL A 203 -24.38 -27.92 -9.87
CA VAL A 203 -24.17 -29.32 -10.33
C VAL A 203 -24.96 -30.33 -9.48
N ARG A 204 -25.00 -30.13 -8.15
CA ARG A 204 -25.80 -30.99 -7.27
C ARG A 204 -27.30 -30.86 -7.57
N ILE A 205 -27.81 -29.63 -7.76
CA ILE A 205 -29.21 -29.38 -8.09
C ILE A 205 -29.57 -30.08 -9.41
N ALA A 206 -28.77 -29.94 -10.47
CA ALA A 206 -28.97 -30.61 -11.76
C ALA A 206 -29.05 -32.14 -11.62
N ALA A 207 -28.20 -32.73 -10.78
CA ALA A 207 -28.10 -34.17 -10.63
C ALA A 207 -29.18 -34.78 -9.69
N ASP A 208 -29.64 -34.04 -8.68
CA ASP A 208 -30.53 -34.53 -7.65
C ASP A 208 -32.02 -34.31 -7.99
N THR A 209 -32.37 -33.43 -8.92
CA THR A 209 -33.76 -33.14 -9.32
C THR A 209 -34.40 -34.38 -9.98
N PRO A 210 -35.52 -34.92 -9.43
CA PRO A 210 -36.25 -36.08 -10.02
C PRO A 210 -36.79 -35.75 -11.42
N PRO A 211 -36.88 -36.72 -12.35
CA PRO A 211 -37.41 -36.50 -13.69
C PRO A 211 -38.80 -35.85 -13.71
N MET A 212 -39.71 -36.33 -12.89
CA MET A 212 -41.08 -35.78 -12.80
C MET A 212 -41.11 -34.33 -12.31
N GLU A 213 -40.21 -33.95 -11.37
CA GLU A 213 -40.07 -32.57 -10.93
C GLU A 213 -39.40 -31.70 -11.98
N ALA A 214 -38.45 -32.24 -12.73
CA ALA A 214 -37.78 -31.53 -13.82
C ALA A 214 -38.75 -31.08 -14.93
N PHE A 215 -39.72 -31.92 -15.29
CA PHE A 215 -40.77 -31.58 -16.23
C PHE A 215 -41.81 -30.59 -15.69
N ARG A 216 -42.09 -30.65 -14.38
CA ARG A 216 -43.01 -29.74 -13.68
C ARG A 216 -42.28 -28.56 -13.04
N TYR A 217 -40.98 -28.41 -13.29
CA TYR A 217 -40.18 -27.38 -12.64
C TYR A 217 -40.70 -25.98 -13.00
N VAL A 218 -41.35 -25.38 -12.00
CA VAL A 218 -41.72 -23.96 -12.03
C VAL A 218 -40.76 -23.27 -11.07
N GLU A 219 -40.10 -22.25 -11.53
CA GLU A 219 -38.99 -21.54 -10.87
C GLU A 219 -39.35 -20.96 -9.47
N ALA A 220 -40.62 -20.96 -9.11
CA ALA A 220 -41.08 -20.61 -7.78
C ALA A 220 -42.36 -21.39 -7.38
N PRO A 221 -42.41 -22.03 -6.20
CA PRO A 221 -43.63 -22.61 -5.69
C PRO A 221 -44.67 -21.50 -5.48
N VAL A 222 -45.83 -21.68 -6.10
CA VAL A 222 -47.00 -20.80 -5.83
C VAL A 222 -47.35 -20.97 -4.37
N ASN A 223 -47.09 -19.97 -3.55
CA ASN A 223 -47.41 -19.98 -2.14
C ASN A 223 -48.95 -19.91 -2.00
N ARG A 224 -49.61 -21.10 -1.84
CA ARG A 224 -51.09 -21.23 -1.75
C ARG A 224 -51.70 -20.48 -0.56
N LYS A 225 -50.89 -19.91 0.33
CA LYS A 225 -51.32 -19.09 1.47
C LYS A 225 -51.36 -17.59 1.20
N ALA A 226 -51.34 -17.16 -0.05
CA ALA A 226 -51.58 -15.72 -0.37
C ALA A 226 -53.01 -15.36 -0.05
N ARG A 227 -53.23 -14.79 1.13
CA ARG A 227 -54.48 -14.19 1.59
C ARG A 227 -55.00 -13.26 0.50
N ARG A 228 -56.26 -13.48 0.04
CA ARG A 228 -56.99 -12.58 -0.85
C ARG A 228 -56.96 -11.15 -0.26
N ARG A 229 -55.98 -10.35 -0.67
CA ARG A 229 -56.01 -8.90 -0.43
C ARG A 229 -56.79 -8.25 -1.55
N THR A 230 -57.73 -7.39 -1.15
CA THR A 230 -58.57 -6.55 -2.01
C THR A 230 -57.80 -6.02 -3.21
N ALA A 231 -58.43 -6.13 -4.39
CA ALA A 231 -57.88 -5.68 -5.69
C ALA A 231 -57.60 -4.16 -5.68
N ARG A 232 -56.39 -3.80 -5.33
CA ARG A 232 -55.86 -2.45 -5.56
C ARG A 232 -55.35 -2.36 -7.00
N PRO A 233 -55.49 -1.24 -7.68
CA PRO A 233 -55.00 -1.07 -9.06
C PRO A 233 -53.51 -1.43 -9.12
N THR A 234 -53.16 -2.36 -9.98
CA THR A 234 -51.80 -2.86 -10.17
C THR A 234 -51.00 -1.87 -11.02
N THR A 235 -50.17 -1.05 -10.40
CA THR A 235 -49.20 -0.22 -11.12
C THR A 235 -47.97 -1.06 -11.51
N MET A 236 -47.31 -0.71 -12.63
CA MET A 236 -46.13 -1.42 -13.14
C MET A 236 -45.01 -1.55 -12.09
N PRO A 237 -44.67 -0.54 -11.26
CA PRO A 237 -43.70 -0.68 -10.20
C PRO A 237 -44.07 -1.74 -9.14
N ARG A 238 -45.38 -1.78 -8.74
CA ARG A 238 -45.82 -2.81 -7.75
C ARG A 238 -45.74 -4.21 -8.30
N LEU A 239 -46.02 -4.40 -9.61
CA LEU A 239 -45.90 -5.70 -10.27
C LEU A 239 -44.41 -6.12 -10.34
N ALA A 240 -43.51 -5.22 -10.68
CA ALA A 240 -42.10 -5.44 -10.68
C ALA A 240 -41.57 -5.82 -9.28
N LEU A 241 -42.00 -5.11 -8.23
CA LEU A 241 -41.60 -5.41 -6.86
C LEU A 241 -42.13 -6.78 -6.37
N ALA A 242 -43.37 -7.14 -6.76
CA ALA A 242 -43.93 -8.47 -6.45
C ALA A 242 -43.15 -9.59 -7.12
N ASN A 243 -42.64 -9.38 -8.33
CA ASN A 243 -41.80 -10.32 -9.05
C ASN A 243 -40.48 -10.58 -8.31
N LEU A 244 -39.80 -9.55 -7.80
CA LEU A 244 -38.60 -9.68 -6.98
C LEU A 244 -38.83 -10.49 -5.70
N GLY A 245 -40.00 -10.28 -5.07
CA GLY A 245 -40.40 -11.03 -3.86
C GLY A 245 -40.72 -12.52 -4.10
N ARG A 246 -40.94 -12.91 -5.35
CA ARG A 246 -41.28 -14.30 -5.73
C ARG A 246 -40.09 -15.26 -5.59
N ASN A 247 -38.86 -14.79 -5.91
CA ASN A 247 -37.64 -15.58 -5.76
C ASN A 247 -36.57 -14.83 -4.94
N ARG A 248 -36.82 -14.72 -3.63
CA ARG A 248 -35.99 -13.94 -2.69
C ARG A 248 -34.52 -14.35 -2.67
N ARG A 249 -34.21 -15.66 -2.82
CA ARG A 249 -32.84 -16.16 -2.82
C ARG A 249 -32.06 -15.63 -4.01
N ARG A 250 -32.63 -15.72 -5.21
CA ARG A 250 -32.00 -15.20 -6.44
C ARG A 250 -31.80 -13.68 -6.36
N THR A 251 -32.85 -12.97 -5.93
CA THR A 251 -32.78 -11.52 -5.70
C THR A 251 -31.67 -11.15 -4.72
N ALA A 252 -31.54 -11.86 -3.60
CA ALA A 252 -30.50 -11.62 -2.62
C ALA A 252 -29.09 -11.85 -3.18
N PHE A 253 -28.86 -12.91 -3.96
CA PHE A 253 -27.56 -13.14 -4.60
C PHE A 253 -27.17 -12.06 -5.61
N ILE A 254 -28.13 -11.60 -6.42
CA ILE A 254 -27.89 -10.53 -7.39
C ILE A 254 -27.55 -9.24 -6.68
N VAL A 255 -28.38 -8.86 -5.70
CA VAL A 255 -28.18 -7.65 -4.88
C VAL A 255 -26.85 -7.71 -4.15
N ALA A 256 -26.48 -8.85 -3.54
CA ALA A 256 -25.22 -9.02 -2.85
C ALA A 256 -24.01 -8.88 -3.78
N SER A 257 -24.07 -9.48 -4.98
CA SER A 257 -22.98 -9.38 -5.96
C SER A 257 -22.77 -7.95 -6.47
N LEU A 258 -23.87 -7.22 -6.76
CA LEU A 258 -23.79 -5.82 -7.18
C LEU A 258 -23.37 -4.90 -6.03
N ALA A 259 -23.89 -5.15 -4.82
CA ALA A 259 -23.49 -4.39 -3.63
C ALA A 259 -22.01 -4.55 -3.31
N LEU A 260 -21.47 -5.77 -3.48
CA LEU A 260 -20.04 -6.03 -3.26
C LEU A 260 -19.16 -5.19 -4.18
N CYS A 261 -19.56 -5.00 -5.45
CA CYS A 261 -18.82 -4.12 -6.37
C CYS A 261 -18.80 -2.66 -5.88
N VAL A 262 -19.94 -2.15 -5.37
CA VAL A 262 -20.02 -0.80 -4.80
C VAL A 262 -19.14 -0.68 -3.57
N VAL A 263 -19.17 -1.68 -2.68
CA VAL A 263 -18.36 -1.73 -1.46
C VAL A 263 -16.87 -1.72 -1.76
N LEU A 264 -16.42 -2.60 -2.64
CA LEU A 264 -14.99 -2.71 -2.97
C LEU A 264 -14.45 -1.42 -3.58
N LEU A 265 -15.19 -0.81 -4.52
CA LEU A 265 -14.80 0.48 -5.08
C LEU A 265 -14.71 1.56 -4.01
N ASN A 266 -15.65 1.58 -3.06
CA ASN A 266 -15.64 2.55 -1.97
C ASN A 266 -14.50 2.31 -0.98
N CYS A 267 -14.24 1.06 -0.58
CA CYS A 267 -13.15 0.75 0.35
C CYS A 267 -11.79 1.19 -0.21
N VAL A 268 -11.54 0.94 -1.50
CA VAL A 268 -10.33 1.40 -2.17
C VAL A 268 -10.28 2.93 -2.23
N GLY A 269 -11.40 3.59 -2.55
CA GLY A 269 -11.46 5.05 -2.59
C GLY A 269 -11.24 5.69 -1.22
N VAL A 270 -11.75 5.08 -0.14
CA VAL A 270 -11.50 5.53 1.24
C VAL A 270 -10.03 5.34 1.60
N ALA A 271 -9.42 4.19 1.27
CA ALA A 271 -8.00 3.95 1.52
C ALA A 271 -7.12 4.99 0.81
N ALA A 272 -7.38 5.25 -0.48
CA ALA A 272 -6.63 6.25 -1.24
C ALA A 272 -6.86 7.70 -0.75
N ALA A 273 -8.06 8.01 -0.23
CA ALA A 273 -8.34 9.32 0.36
C ALA A 273 -7.73 9.50 1.75
N SER A 274 -7.36 8.39 2.41
CA SER A 274 -6.78 8.39 3.75
C SER A 274 -5.27 8.59 3.75
N VAL A 275 -4.60 8.64 2.60
CA VAL A 275 -3.18 9.03 2.50
C VAL A 275 -3.05 10.51 2.86
N ASP A 276 -2.38 10.78 3.96
CA ASP A 276 -2.14 12.13 4.47
C ASP A 276 -0.78 12.63 3.95
N VAL A 277 -0.83 13.44 2.91
CA VAL A 277 0.35 13.98 2.23
C VAL A 277 1.14 14.88 3.16
N GLU A 278 0.47 15.76 3.93
CA GLU A 278 1.17 16.70 4.80
C GLU A 278 1.84 15.99 5.98
N LYS A 279 1.21 14.92 6.50
CA LYS A 279 1.82 14.08 7.51
C LYS A 279 3.06 13.35 7.00
N GLN A 280 3.03 12.88 5.76
CA GLN A 280 4.19 12.24 5.12
C GLN A 280 5.31 13.25 4.85
N VAL A 281 4.98 14.47 4.43
CA VAL A 281 5.96 15.55 4.27
C VAL A 281 6.58 15.91 5.62
N ALA A 282 5.76 16.15 6.66
CA ALA A 282 6.23 16.50 8.00
C ALA A 282 7.06 15.39 8.66
N TYR A 283 6.91 14.14 8.20
CA TYR A 283 7.76 13.03 8.63
C TYR A 283 9.13 13.06 7.94
N SER A 284 9.19 13.43 6.66
CA SER A 284 10.43 13.47 5.87
C SER A 284 11.23 14.76 6.11
N ILE A 285 10.54 15.91 6.16
CA ILE A 285 11.17 17.21 6.34
C ILE A 285 10.20 18.20 7.02
N ARG A 286 10.71 18.97 7.99
CA ARG A 286 9.91 19.96 8.75
C ARG A 286 10.17 21.41 8.36
N THR A 287 11.15 21.64 7.48
CA THR A 287 11.48 22.91 6.87
C THR A 287 11.23 22.90 5.38
N ASP A 288 11.30 24.06 4.74
CA ASP A 288 11.18 24.11 3.29
C ASP A 288 12.38 23.46 2.60
N PHE A 289 13.58 23.60 3.18
CA PHE A 289 14.83 23.04 2.65
C PHE A 289 15.76 22.59 3.77
N ALA A 290 16.54 21.57 3.47
CA ALA A 290 17.65 21.12 4.29
C ALA A 290 18.84 20.76 3.41
N VAL A 291 20.06 21.15 3.82
CA VAL A 291 21.32 20.79 3.16
C VAL A 291 22.12 19.90 4.07
N VAL A 292 22.65 18.82 3.55
CA VAL A 292 23.47 17.83 4.27
C VAL A 292 24.65 17.42 3.40
N ASN A 293 25.67 16.82 4.01
CA ASN A 293 26.68 16.12 3.23
C ASN A 293 26.03 14.85 2.62
N ALA A 294 26.30 14.58 1.38
CA ALA A 294 25.76 13.43 0.67
C ALA A 294 26.10 12.08 1.34
N ALA A 295 27.21 12.00 2.07
CA ALA A 295 27.56 10.84 2.89
C ALA A 295 26.49 10.56 3.99
N SER A 296 25.81 11.59 4.49
CA SER A 296 24.78 11.45 5.52
C SER A 296 23.56 10.67 5.03
N THR A 297 23.27 10.71 3.73
CA THR A 297 22.17 9.96 3.11
C THR A 297 22.57 8.56 2.68
N ASN A 298 23.85 8.18 2.90
CA ASN A 298 24.37 6.88 2.55
C ASN A 298 24.11 5.86 3.68
N ASN A 299 23.25 4.89 3.41
CA ASN A 299 22.88 3.85 4.37
C ASN A 299 24.04 2.94 4.83
N LEU A 300 25.21 2.97 4.22
CA LEU A 300 26.35 2.15 4.59
C LEU A 300 27.43 2.93 5.34
N LYS A 301 27.55 4.23 5.13
CA LYS A 301 28.59 5.06 5.75
C LYS A 301 28.05 6.03 6.79
N GLY A 302 26.91 6.64 6.55
CA GLY A 302 26.32 7.65 7.41
C GLY A 302 27.24 8.87 7.64
N PHE A 303 26.82 9.74 8.55
CA PHE A 303 27.63 10.85 9.05
C PHE A 303 28.46 10.38 10.24
N THR A 304 29.72 10.06 9.99
CA THR A 304 30.62 9.45 11.00
C THR A 304 31.94 10.20 11.17
N LEU A 305 32.35 10.98 10.17
CA LEU A 305 33.63 11.68 10.18
C LEU A 305 33.42 13.20 10.21
N ARG A 306 34.30 13.90 10.91
CA ARG A 306 34.24 15.37 11.06
C ARG A 306 34.36 16.11 9.73
N GLU A 307 35.17 15.58 8.80
CA GLU A 307 35.32 16.14 7.44
C GLU A 307 34.04 16.14 6.61
N GLN A 308 33.04 15.36 7.02
CA GLN A 308 31.69 15.34 6.40
C GLN A 308 30.83 16.51 6.84
N GLY A 309 31.28 17.30 7.79
CA GLY A 309 30.54 18.47 8.27
C GLY A 309 30.39 19.56 7.20
N LEU A 310 29.26 20.25 7.23
CA LEU A 310 29.01 21.39 6.35
C LEU A 310 29.95 22.55 6.71
N SER A 311 30.55 23.17 5.68
CA SER A 311 31.40 24.33 5.86
C SER A 311 30.54 25.61 6.13
N ARG A 312 31.19 26.63 6.69
CA ARG A 312 30.54 27.94 6.87
C ARG A 312 30.18 28.58 5.53
N ASP A 313 31.00 28.36 4.50
CA ASP A 313 30.77 28.91 3.16
C ASP A 313 29.43 28.48 2.57
N VAL A 314 29.00 27.24 2.85
CA VAL A 314 27.70 26.73 2.43
C VAL A 314 26.55 27.47 3.13
N MET A 315 26.66 27.63 4.45
CA MET A 315 25.64 28.33 5.24
C MET A 315 25.57 29.82 4.84
N ASP A 316 26.71 30.46 4.61
CA ASP A 316 26.79 31.85 4.16
C ASP A 316 26.21 32.02 2.76
N ALA A 317 26.48 31.08 1.84
CA ALA A 317 25.91 31.07 0.51
C ALA A 317 24.39 30.93 0.49
N VAL A 318 23.85 30.07 1.35
CA VAL A 318 22.40 29.91 1.54
C VAL A 318 21.80 31.17 2.13
N ASN A 319 22.40 31.73 3.19
CA ASN A 319 21.90 32.93 3.87
C ASN A 319 21.96 34.18 3.01
N ALA A 320 22.82 34.20 1.98
CA ALA A 320 22.88 35.29 1.01
C ALA A 320 21.69 35.29 0.03
N GLN A 321 20.92 34.21 -0.02
CA GLN A 321 19.75 34.13 -0.90
C GLN A 321 18.55 34.90 -0.32
N PRO A 322 17.71 35.48 -1.17
CA PRO A 322 16.53 36.20 -0.70
C PRO A 322 15.50 35.23 -0.08
N GLY A 323 14.79 35.75 0.92
CA GLY A 323 13.65 35.07 1.52
C GLY A 323 13.98 33.98 2.54
N VAL A 324 15.25 33.73 2.85
CA VAL A 324 15.67 32.76 3.88
C VAL A 324 15.21 33.20 5.26
N GLN A 325 14.59 32.27 6.00
CA GLN A 325 14.01 32.49 7.33
C GLN A 325 14.28 31.25 8.20
N ASP A 326 14.29 31.43 9.53
CA ASP A 326 14.36 30.37 10.52
C ASP A 326 15.48 29.34 10.24
N ALA A 327 16.61 29.80 9.74
CA ALA A 327 17.74 28.94 9.44
C ALA A 327 18.39 28.43 10.73
N SER A 328 18.73 27.15 10.77
CA SER A 328 19.31 26.49 11.94
C SER A 328 20.34 25.45 11.55
N ALA A 329 21.48 25.47 12.25
CA ALA A 329 22.50 24.44 12.13
C ALA A 329 22.27 23.37 13.20
N ILE A 330 22.31 22.11 12.76
CA ILE A 330 22.29 20.93 13.63
C ILE A 330 23.68 20.33 13.61
N TYR A 331 24.28 20.17 14.80
CA TYR A 331 25.59 19.56 15.01
C TYR A 331 25.39 18.09 15.36
N LYS A 332 26.36 17.23 15.00
CA LYS A 332 26.39 15.83 15.42
C LYS A 332 27.82 15.44 15.75
N ASN A 333 27.99 14.66 16.82
CA ASN A 333 29.28 14.08 17.16
C ASN A 333 29.72 13.02 16.14
N THR A 334 31.02 12.81 16.04
CA THR A 334 31.68 11.96 15.05
C THR A 334 32.56 10.92 15.74
N GLN A 335 33.12 9.99 14.96
CA GLN A 335 34.06 9.00 15.46
C GLN A 335 35.37 9.62 15.97
N ASP A 336 35.63 10.89 15.64
CA ASP A 336 36.78 11.65 16.13
C ASP A 336 36.57 12.17 17.58
N ASP A 337 35.35 12.12 18.10
CA ASP A 337 34.94 12.66 19.39
C ASP A 337 34.90 11.59 20.49
N ARG A 338 35.78 10.60 20.45
CA ARG A 338 35.83 9.46 21.37
C ARG A 338 36.23 9.83 22.81
N ASN A 339 36.74 11.03 23.03
CA ASN A 339 37.10 11.57 24.32
C ASN A 339 35.91 12.14 25.12
N VAL A 340 34.72 12.25 24.51
CA VAL A 340 33.48 12.66 25.19
C VAL A 340 32.62 11.42 25.39
N THR A 341 32.48 11.00 26.64
CA THR A 341 31.80 9.76 27.02
C THR A 341 30.71 10.02 28.05
N TYR A 342 29.87 9.04 28.28
CA TYR A 342 28.65 9.20 29.08
C TYR A 342 28.55 8.09 30.11
N ASP A 343 28.00 8.44 31.29
CA ASP A 343 27.61 7.51 32.33
C ASP A 343 26.15 7.77 32.71
N PHE A 344 25.35 6.72 32.78
CA PHE A 344 23.92 6.78 33.01
C PHE A 344 23.43 5.49 33.70
N PRO A 345 22.25 5.47 34.35
CA PRO A 345 21.79 4.35 35.18
C PRO A 345 21.25 3.18 34.36
N VAL A 346 22.06 2.67 33.40
CA VAL A 346 21.76 1.47 32.59
C VAL A 346 22.90 0.48 32.74
N GLU A 347 22.58 -0.76 33.08
CA GLU A 347 23.58 -1.84 33.19
C GLU A 347 24.00 -2.35 31.82
N TYR A 348 25.30 -2.46 31.58
CA TYR A 348 25.88 -2.99 30.34
C TYR A 348 27.12 -3.82 30.62
N THR A 349 27.44 -4.76 29.75
CA THR A 349 28.64 -5.63 29.83
C THR A 349 29.60 -5.30 28.72
N ASP A 350 30.83 -4.90 29.08
CA ASP A 350 31.93 -4.68 28.14
C ASP A 350 32.38 -6.00 27.53
N THR A 351 32.49 -6.07 26.20
CA THR A 351 33.00 -7.26 25.48
C THR A 351 34.51 -7.33 25.39
N GLY A 352 35.21 -6.25 25.75
CA GLY A 352 36.66 -6.12 25.59
C GLY A 352 37.13 -5.75 24.17
N GLU A 353 36.20 -5.51 23.24
CA GLU A 353 36.46 -5.12 21.85
C GLU A 353 36.04 -3.69 21.53
N GLY A 354 35.90 -2.83 22.54
CA GLY A 354 35.46 -1.44 22.40
C GLY A 354 33.95 -1.30 22.18
N THR A 355 33.23 -2.34 22.54
CA THR A 355 31.76 -2.39 22.53
C THR A 355 31.22 -2.96 23.83
N ALA A 356 30.00 -2.59 24.17
CA ALA A 356 29.27 -3.13 25.32
C ALA A 356 27.82 -3.43 24.92
N PHE A 357 27.19 -4.37 25.64
CA PHE A 357 25.79 -4.74 25.41
C PHE A 357 25.00 -4.69 26.72
N THR A 358 23.76 -4.22 26.66
CA THR A 358 22.80 -4.46 27.72
C THR A 358 22.31 -5.91 27.72
N ASP A 359 21.64 -6.34 28.79
CA ASP A 359 21.00 -7.66 28.85
C ASP A 359 19.93 -7.86 27.75
N GLU A 360 19.37 -6.77 27.23
CA GLU A 360 18.41 -6.78 26.12
C GLU A 360 19.08 -6.82 24.75
N GLY A 361 20.40 -6.81 24.69
CA GLY A 361 21.20 -6.91 23.48
C GLY A 361 21.41 -5.57 22.75
N ILE A 362 21.24 -4.44 23.43
CA ILE A 362 21.48 -3.10 22.89
C ILE A 362 22.99 -2.84 22.86
N LEU A 363 23.49 -2.46 21.69
CA LEU A 363 24.89 -2.19 21.44
C LEU A 363 25.27 -0.74 21.81
N PHE A 364 26.27 -0.59 22.67
CA PHE A 364 27.00 0.66 22.87
C PHE A 364 28.43 0.53 22.33
N ARG A 365 28.96 1.58 21.72
CA ARG A 365 30.38 1.72 21.47
C ARG A 365 31.03 2.40 22.66
N LEU A 366 32.27 2.03 22.96
CA LEU A 366 33.02 2.58 24.07
C LEU A 366 34.04 3.62 23.58
N GLY A 367 34.14 4.70 24.32
CA GLY A 367 35.14 5.73 24.13
C GLY A 367 36.52 5.32 24.64
N ASP A 368 37.42 6.28 24.65
CA ASP A 368 38.84 6.03 25.02
C ASP A 368 39.01 5.69 26.51
N ASP A 369 38.08 6.07 27.35
CA ASP A 369 38.05 5.79 28.80
C ASP A 369 37.22 4.56 29.19
N GLY A 370 36.70 3.81 28.20
CA GLY A 370 35.90 2.61 28.40
C GLY A 370 34.43 2.85 28.77
N ARG A 371 33.93 4.10 28.72
CA ARG A 371 32.55 4.43 28.93
C ARG A 371 31.78 4.48 27.60
N PRO A 372 30.43 4.36 27.62
CA PRO A 372 29.60 4.45 26.44
C PRO A 372 29.74 5.78 25.68
N LEU A 373 29.76 5.68 24.38
CA LEU A 373 29.51 6.77 23.46
C LEU A 373 27.99 6.83 23.21
N CYS A 374 27.46 8.04 23.06
CA CYS A 374 26.05 8.29 22.69
C CYS A 374 25.98 9.03 21.35
N ASN A 375 24.82 9.00 20.73
CA ASN A 375 24.54 9.81 19.55
C ASN A 375 24.08 11.18 20.03
N VAL A 376 24.88 12.20 19.86
CA VAL A 376 24.64 13.52 20.44
C VAL A 376 24.47 14.56 19.36
N TYR A 377 23.37 15.30 19.46
CA TYR A 377 23.04 16.37 18.55
C TYR A 377 23.06 17.71 19.28
N GLY A 378 23.69 18.70 18.66
CA GLY A 378 23.62 20.10 19.10
C GLY A 378 22.69 20.89 18.21
N MET A 379 21.74 21.61 18.78
CA MET A 379 20.76 22.36 17.98
C MET A 379 20.44 23.73 18.57
N GLU A 380 19.94 24.59 17.72
CA GLU A 380 19.44 25.90 18.09
C GLU A 380 17.96 25.81 18.51
N GLU A 381 17.45 26.84 19.19
CA GLU A 381 16.08 26.88 19.69
C GLU A 381 15.04 26.62 18.61
N VAL A 382 15.26 27.20 17.42
CA VAL A 382 14.36 27.05 16.27
C VAL A 382 14.23 25.59 15.84
N ALA A 383 15.32 24.82 15.85
CA ALA A 383 15.28 23.41 15.50
C ALA A 383 14.61 22.58 16.61
N LEU A 384 14.90 22.87 17.89
CA LEU A 384 14.26 22.21 19.02
C LEU A 384 12.75 22.44 19.04
N ALA A 385 12.30 23.64 18.71
CA ALA A 385 10.87 23.98 18.67
C ALA A 385 10.07 23.17 17.63
N ARG A 386 10.75 22.53 16.67
CA ARG A 386 10.13 21.66 15.66
C ARG A 386 10.05 20.20 16.09
N MET A 387 10.69 19.83 17.19
CA MET A 387 10.67 18.45 17.69
C MET A 387 9.30 18.08 18.29
N ASP A 388 8.95 16.82 18.20
CA ASP A 388 7.72 16.25 18.77
C ASP A 388 7.98 15.82 20.22
N LEU A 389 7.77 16.76 21.15
CA LEU A 389 7.96 16.53 22.57
C LEU A 389 6.83 15.67 23.13
N GLN A 390 7.17 14.50 23.68
CA GLN A 390 6.22 13.48 24.13
C GLN A 390 5.99 13.51 25.63
N GLU A 391 7.06 13.65 26.43
CA GLU A 391 7.03 13.58 27.89
C GLU A 391 7.95 14.63 28.53
N GLY A 392 7.67 15.00 29.75
CA GLY A 392 8.44 15.98 30.54
C GLY A 392 8.06 17.42 30.24
N GLU A 393 9.03 18.31 30.08
CA GLU A 393 8.79 19.70 29.70
C GLU A 393 8.38 19.77 28.22
N THR A 394 7.17 20.25 27.94
CA THR A 394 6.59 20.32 26.58
C THR A 394 6.63 21.73 25.98
N ASP A 395 6.97 22.75 26.77
CA ASP A 395 7.24 24.09 26.25
C ASP A 395 8.67 24.14 25.72
N ALA A 396 8.82 24.17 24.39
CA ALA A 396 10.11 24.12 23.71
C ALA A 396 11.02 25.30 24.11
N HIS A 397 10.47 26.50 24.34
CA HIS A 397 11.23 27.65 24.76
C HIS A 397 11.76 27.49 26.22
N ALA A 398 10.88 27.09 27.13
CA ALA A 398 11.25 26.84 28.53
C ALA A 398 12.25 25.67 28.63
N LEU A 399 12.07 24.61 27.83
CA LEU A 399 13.01 23.51 27.75
C LEU A 399 14.38 23.97 27.25
N TYR A 400 14.41 24.73 26.14
CA TYR A 400 15.66 25.25 25.59
C TYR A 400 16.42 26.13 26.55
N GLU A 401 15.75 27.07 27.24
CA GLU A 401 16.38 27.93 28.26
C GLU A 401 17.00 27.12 29.42
N GLN A 402 16.29 26.09 29.90
CA GLN A 402 16.83 25.22 30.96
C GLN A 402 18.06 24.45 30.47
N MET A 403 17.99 23.87 29.29
CA MET A 403 19.10 23.12 28.68
C MET A 403 20.28 24.04 28.34
N ALA A 404 20.05 25.25 27.81
CA ALA A 404 21.09 26.22 27.49
C ALA A 404 21.83 26.75 28.71
N ALA A 405 21.18 26.71 29.88
CA ALA A 405 21.81 26.96 31.17
C ALA A 405 22.58 25.75 31.75
N GLY A 406 22.74 24.67 30.99
CA GLY A 406 23.41 23.43 31.40
C GLY A 406 22.66 22.63 32.46
N LYS A 407 21.33 22.75 32.55
CA LYS A 407 20.52 22.11 33.58
C LYS A 407 19.86 20.81 33.16
N GLY A 408 20.17 20.29 32.00
CA GLY A 408 19.65 19.02 31.53
C GLY A 408 19.75 18.81 30.04
N LEU A 409 19.21 17.69 29.58
CA LEU A 409 19.21 17.27 28.18
C LEU A 409 17.81 16.78 27.73
N LEU A 410 17.62 16.69 26.42
CA LEU A 410 16.46 16.07 25.79
C LEU A 410 16.85 14.69 25.28
N LEU A 411 16.04 13.67 25.61
CA LEU A 411 16.23 12.29 25.18
C LEU A 411 15.39 12.00 23.94
N GLY A 412 16.01 11.44 22.91
CA GLY A 412 15.32 10.89 21.75
C GLY A 412 14.73 9.53 22.07
N VAL A 413 13.43 9.35 21.84
CA VAL A 413 12.72 8.10 22.05
C VAL A 413 11.97 7.68 20.79
N LYS A 414 11.59 6.41 20.73
CA LYS A 414 10.85 5.84 19.60
C LYS A 414 9.50 6.55 19.42
N SER A 415 9.21 6.92 18.20
CA SER A 415 7.88 7.44 17.85
C SER A 415 6.85 6.31 17.78
N GLU A 416 5.62 6.56 18.28
CA GLU A 416 4.48 5.66 18.06
C GLU A 416 4.08 5.58 16.57
N MET A 417 4.46 6.57 15.77
CA MET A 417 4.04 6.72 14.36
C MET A 417 4.82 5.89 13.36
N GLY A 418 6.00 5.40 13.69
CA GLY A 418 6.78 4.62 12.74
C GLY A 418 7.96 3.95 13.39
N THR A 419 7.94 2.66 13.43
CA THR A 419 9.15 1.89 13.70
C THR A 419 9.79 1.58 12.36
N SER A 420 10.92 2.20 12.05
CA SER A 420 11.85 1.56 11.17
C SER A 420 12.24 0.24 11.84
N LEU A 421 11.90 -0.89 11.22
CA LEU A 421 12.33 -2.22 11.70
C LEU A 421 13.86 -2.37 11.73
N LEU A 422 14.57 -1.37 11.19
CA LEU A 422 16.02 -1.40 11.00
C LEU A 422 16.78 -0.72 12.14
N ASN A 423 16.12 0.13 12.95
CA ASN A 423 16.77 0.80 14.08
C ASN A 423 15.84 0.89 15.27
N PRO A 424 15.98 0.00 16.23
CA PRO A 424 15.30 0.12 17.50
C PRO A 424 15.90 1.30 18.28
N VAL A 425 15.11 2.35 18.50
CA VAL A 425 15.40 3.36 19.51
C VAL A 425 14.84 2.85 20.82
N PHE A 426 15.67 2.81 21.84
CA PHE A 426 15.30 2.25 23.13
C PHE A 426 15.05 3.36 24.15
N ASP A 427 13.94 3.26 24.84
CA ASP A 427 13.60 4.15 25.96
C ASP A 427 14.20 3.57 27.26
N LEU A 428 15.47 3.85 27.48
CA LEU A 428 16.26 3.28 28.58
C LEU A 428 16.34 4.20 29.81
N LEU A 429 15.96 5.47 29.68
CA LEU A 429 16.09 6.47 30.74
C LEU A 429 14.72 7.08 31.05
N GLU A 430 14.49 7.37 32.32
CA GLU A 430 13.29 8.06 32.78
C GLU A 430 13.55 9.57 32.93
N ILE A 431 12.46 10.34 32.97
CA ILE A 431 12.55 11.79 33.27
C ILE A 431 13.16 11.99 34.68
N GLY A 432 14.22 12.77 34.74
CA GLY A 432 14.95 13.05 35.97
C GLY A 432 16.18 12.16 36.19
N ASP A 433 16.40 11.11 35.36
CA ASP A 433 17.64 10.34 35.38
C ASP A 433 18.83 11.25 35.06
N ILE A 434 19.93 11.07 35.75
CA ILE A 434 21.12 11.91 35.62
C ILE A 434 22.08 11.23 34.64
N VAL A 435 22.46 11.95 33.62
CA VAL A 435 23.52 11.59 32.67
C VAL A 435 24.77 12.40 33.03
N THR A 436 25.84 11.72 33.41
CA THR A 436 27.14 12.37 33.68
C THR A 436 27.98 12.35 32.41
N VAL A 437 28.40 13.54 31.97
CA VAL A 437 29.25 13.71 30.79
C VAL A 437 30.70 13.79 31.24
N TYR A 438 31.55 12.98 30.56
CA TYR A 438 32.98 12.97 30.77
C TYR A 438 33.69 13.52 29.55
N LYS A 439 34.73 14.32 29.74
CA LYS A 439 35.64 14.79 28.71
C LYS A 439 37.05 14.48 29.15
N ASP A 440 37.82 13.78 28.29
CA ASP A 440 39.16 13.32 28.61
C ASP A 440 39.23 12.51 29.92
N GLY A 441 38.20 11.69 30.19
CA GLY A 441 38.05 10.89 31.40
C GLY A 441 37.70 11.63 32.69
N GLN A 442 37.46 12.96 32.63
CA GLN A 442 37.05 13.76 33.78
C GLN A 442 35.55 14.14 33.67
N PRO A 443 34.80 14.06 34.79
CA PRO A 443 33.41 14.50 34.78
C PRO A 443 33.34 16.03 34.60
N VAL A 444 32.59 16.49 33.60
CA VAL A 444 32.47 17.91 33.26
C VAL A 444 31.06 18.45 33.50
N MET A 445 30.03 17.59 33.42
CA MET A 445 28.64 18.01 33.47
C MET A 445 27.74 16.89 33.99
N GLU A 446 26.72 17.24 34.77
CA GLU A 446 25.62 16.34 35.16
C GLU A 446 24.31 16.90 34.56
N LEU A 447 23.68 16.13 33.67
CA LEU A 447 22.53 16.57 32.92
C LEU A 447 21.34 15.64 33.23
N PRO A 448 20.34 16.08 33.99
CA PRO A 448 19.10 15.32 34.11
C PRO A 448 18.33 15.30 32.78
N VAL A 449 17.64 14.21 32.51
CA VAL A 449 16.68 14.11 31.39
C VAL A 449 15.47 14.98 31.70
N LEU A 450 15.27 16.08 30.97
CA LEU A 450 14.18 17.04 31.19
C LEU A 450 12.93 16.69 30.39
N ALA A 451 13.11 16.15 29.21
CA ALA A 451 12.02 15.79 28.29
C ALA A 451 12.42 14.63 27.39
N LYS A 452 11.41 14.01 26.78
CA LYS A 452 11.56 13.01 25.75
C LYS A 452 10.94 13.50 24.45
N ALA A 453 11.63 13.34 23.31
CA ALA A 453 11.13 13.67 21.98
C ALA A 453 11.07 12.43 21.10
N ALA A 454 9.98 12.32 20.35
CA ALA A 454 9.85 11.24 19.36
C ALA A 454 10.81 11.43 18.19
N LEU A 455 11.57 10.38 17.88
CA LEU A 455 12.38 10.28 16.67
C LEU A 455 11.53 9.64 15.57
N ASN A 456 11.32 10.34 14.50
CA ASN A 456 10.69 9.79 13.31
C ASN A 456 11.75 9.14 12.42
N GLY A 457 11.47 7.96 11.89
CA GLY A 457 12.46 7.11 11.24
C GLY A 457 13.14 7.68 10.00
N ASP A 458 12.50 8.64 9.34
CA ASP A 458 13.01 9.34 8.15
C ASP A 458 13.08 10.85 8.34
N ASP A 459 12.93 11.32 9.60
CA ASP A 459 13.00 12.74 9.90
C ASP A 459 14.43 13.25 9.72
N GLU A 460 14.70 13.73 8.51
CA GLU A 460 16.00 14.27 8.15
C GLU A 460 16.41 15.46 9.01
N GLU A 461 15.49 16.15 9.69
CA GLU A 461 15.84 17.23 10.57
C GLU A 461 16.48 16.76 11.89
N ILE A 462 16.09 15.61 12.38
CA ILE A 462 16.61 15.07 13.65
C ILE A 462 17.75 14.08 13.40
N GLY A 463 18.05 13.83 12.12
CA GLY A 463 19.27 13.13 11.71
C GLY A 463 19.36 11.69 12.14
N PHE A 464 18.28 10.94 12.01
CA PHE A 464 18.34 9.52 12.17
C PHE A 464 18.95 8.88 10.90
N THR A 465 20.25 8.80 10.83
CA THR A 465 20.91 7.93 9.86
C THR A 465 20.82 6.52 10.40
N SER A 466 19.98 5.73 9.79
CA SER A 466 19.62 4.38 10.20
C SER A 466 20.69 3.32 10.00
N ASN A 467 21.90 3.52 10.52
CA ASN A 467 22.97 2.57 10.25
C ASN A 467 23.61 2.07 11.52
N GLY A 468 22.80 1.40 12.33
CA GLY A 468 23.18 0.75 13.57
C GLY A 468 24.66 0.51 13.82
N PRO A 469 25.38 -0.28 12.99
CA PRO A 469 26.78 -0.56 13.23
C PRO A 469 27.73 0.62 12.95
N LEU A 470 27.27 1.68 12.28
CA LEU A 470 28.11 2.83 11.90
C LEU A 470 27.85 4.09 12.71
N GLU A 471 26.76 4.15 13.50
CA GLU A 471 26.52 5.26 14.42
C GLU A 471 27.64 5.35 15.47
N VAL A 472 27.98 6.56 15.89
CA VAL A 472 29.05 6.81 16.86
C VAL A 472 28.79 6.10 18.18
N GLY A 473 27.55 6.17 18.67
CA GLY A 473 27.08 5.51 19.90
C GLY A 473 26.57 4.08 19.71
N GLY A 474 26.63 3.50 18.50
CA GLY A 474 25.97 2.23 18.23
C GLY A 474 24.45 2.36 18.21
N ASP A 475 23.73 1.33 18.70
CA ASP A 475 22.26 1.36 18.87
C ASP A 475 21.83 2.22 20.08
N GLY A 476 22.78 2.90 20.71
CA GLY A 476 22.67 3.56 22.00
C GLY A 476 21.68 4.73 22.06
N LEU A 477 21.88 5.57 23.09
CA LEU A 477 21.00 6.67 23.40
C LEU A 477 21.23 7.86 22.46
N PHE A 478 20.16 8.60 22.22
CA PHE A 478 20.13 9.82 21.40
C PHE A 478 19.90 11.03 22.31
N PHE A 479 20.91 11.87 22.45
CA PHE A 479 20.85 13.07 23.30
C PHE A 479 20.81 14.32 22.43
N TYR A 480 19.98 15.26 22.82
CA TYR A 480 19.89 16.57 22.19
C TYR A 480 20.27 17.63 23.19
N LEU A 481 21.22 18.47 22.79
CA LEU A 481 21.77 19.57 23.56
C LEU A 481 21.59 20.90 22.81
N PRO A 482 21.45 22.02 23.50
CA PRO A 482 21.59 23.33 22.86
C PRO A 482 22.96 23.51 22.21
N ALA A 483 23.00 24.25 21.11
CA ALA A 483 24.23 24.44 20.35
C ALA A 483 25.38 25.07 21.17
N ASN A 484 25.08 25.91 22.16
CA ASN A 484 26.07 26.48 23.06
C ASN A 484 26.70 25.42 23.96
N VAL A 485 25.90 24.54 24.58
CA VAL A 485 26.37 23.45 25.44
C VAL A 485 27.16 22.42 24.61
N TYR A 486 26.64 22.09 23.43
CA TYR A 486 27.32 21.19 22.50
C TYR A 486 28.73 21.70 22.12
N ARG A 487 28.85 22.98 21.76
CA ARG A 487 30.15 23.61 21.41
C ARG A 487 31.13 23.72 22.59
N GLU A 488 30.64 23.68 23.82
CA GLU A 488 31.50 23.61 25.01
C GLU A 488 32.07 22.21 25.24
N LEU A 489 31.26 21.19 24.93
CA LEU A 489 31.68 19.80 25.08
C LEU A 489 32.62 19.34 23.97
N TYR A 490 32.32 19.70 22.71
CA TYR A 490 33.05 19.27 21.54
C TYR A 490 33.94 20.38 20.98
N ASP A 491 35.25 20.13 20.90
CA ASP A 491 36.24 21.16 20.53
C ASP A 491 36.10 21.62 19.07
N GLU A 492 35.74 20.70 18.18
CA GLU A 492 35.56 20.96 16.75
C GLU A 492 34.17 20.44 16.29
N PRO A 493 33.10 21.20 16.60
CA PRO A 493 31.75 20.76 16.32
C PRO A 493 31.48 20.67 14.82
N ALA A 494 31.10 19.49 14.34
CA ALA A 494 30.73 19.27 12.94
C ALA A 494 29.27 19.60 12.71
N VAL A 495 28.98 20.43 11.70
CA VAL A 495 27.61 20.73 11.30
C VAL A 495 27.10 19.57 10.44
N TYR A 496 26.18 18.81 10.99
CA TYR A 496 25.57 17.68 10.32
C TYR A 496 24.58 18.12 9.24
N LYS A 497 23.75 19.10 9.56
CA LYS A 497 22.64 19.55 8.73
C LYS A 497 22.39 21.04 8.89
N TYR A 498 22.00 21.69 7.81
CA TYR A 498 21.53 23.06 7.80
C TYR A 498 20.12 23.12 7.23
N SER A 499 19.14 23.44 8.06
CA SER A 499 17.74 23.49 7.70
C SER A 499 17.19 24.92 7.78
N PHE A 500 16.31 25.29 6.85
CA PHE A 500 15.80 26.66 6.74
C PHE A 500 14.46 26.72 5.99
N ASN A 501 13.70 27.76 6.28
CA ASN A 501 12.49 28.12 5.55
C ASN A 501 12.80 29.21 4.52
N VAL A 502 11.97 29.29 3.48
CA VAL A 502 12.09 30.30 2.41
C VAL A 502 10.70 30.86 2.12
N ALA A 503 10.62 32.18 1.95
CA ALA A 503 9.38 32.84 1.55
C ALA A 503 8.82 32.20 0.28
N GLU A 504 7.52 31.95 0.24
CA GLU A 504 6.86 31.17 -0.84
C GLU A 504 7.21 31.67 -2.26
N ALA A 505 7.33 32.99 -2.41
CA ALA A 505 7.69 33.60 -3.70
C ALA A 505 9.12 33.27 -4.17
N ASP A 506 10.03 32.97 -3.23
CA ASP A 506 11.46 32.78 -3.50
C ASP A 506 11.85 31.28 -3.55
N ARG A 507 10.95 30.33 -3.16
CA ARG A 507 11.21 28.90 -3.16
C ARG A 507 11.70 28.35 -4.51
N PRO A 508 11.09 28.72 -5.67
CA PRO A 508 11.59 28.21 -6.95
C PRO A 508 13.02 28.70 -7.28
N ALA A 509 13.37 29.91 -6.87
CA ALA A 509 14.71 30.47 -7.07
C ALA A 509 15.73 29.75 -6.15
N MET A 510 15.34 29.42 -4.91
CA MET A 510 16.15 28.65 -3.98
C MET A 510 16.40 27.23 -4.49
N THR A 511 15.36 26.54 -5.00
CA THR A 511 15.53 25.21 -5.60
C THR A 511 16.53 25.24 -6.73
N ALA A 512 16.41 26.19 -7.67
CA ALA A 512 17.36 26.33 -8.78
C ALA A 512 18.78 26.67 -8.31
N PHE A 513 18.92 27.49 -7.26
CA PHE A 513 20.21 27.80 -6.63
C PHE A 513 20.84 26.54 -6.01
N LEU A 514 20.08 25.77 -5.21
CA LEU A 514 20.60 24.57 -4.56
C LEU A 514 20.98 23.50 -5.59
N GLU A 515 20.15 23.28 -6.62
CA GLU A 515 20.44 22.35 -7.71
C GLU A 515 21.73 22.68 -8.43
N ASP A 516 21.94 23.96 -8.77
CA ASP A 516 23.19 24.42 -9.39
C ASP A 516 24.37 24.33 -8.42
N TYR A 517 24.16 24.70 -7.15
CA TYR A 517 25.21 24.71 -6.13
C TYR A 517 25.74 23.30 -5.85
N VAL A 518 24.87 22.31 -5.63
CA VAL A 518 25.27 20.91 -5.39
C VAL A 518 25.80 20.22 -6.65
N THR A 519 25.44 20.69 -7.85
CA THR A 519 25.92 20.10 -9.09
C THR A 519 27.27 20.69 -9.53
N GLN A 520 27.49 21.99 -9.34
CA GLN A 520 28.64 22.70 -9.91
C GLN A 520 29.69 23.09 -8.87
N THR A 521 29.26 23.45 -7.65
CA THR A 521 30.12 24.06 -6.65
C THR A 521 30.56 23.10 -5.56
N ALA A 522 29.61 22.31 -5.04
CA ALA A 522 29.82 21.41 -3.90
C ALA A 522 29.14 20.05 -4.13
N PRO A 523 29.68 19.23 -5.05
CA PRO A 523 29.07 17.94 -5.40
C PRO A 523 29.07 16.90 -4.28
N GLU A 524 29.77 17.17 -3.18
CA GLU A 524 29.74 16.38 -1.95
C GLU A 524 28.49 16.65 -1.09
N LEU A 525 27.69 17.64 -1.45
CA LEU A 525 26.47 17.99 -0.73
C LEU A 525 25.23 17.42 -1.42
N ASN A 526 24.19 17.27 -0.62
CA ASN A 526 22.84 16.96 -1.07
C ASN A 526 21.85 17.92 -0.39
N TYR A 527 20.70 18.11 -1.00
CA TYR A 527 19.62 18.86 -0.37
C TYR A 527 18.31 18.10 -0.45
N ALA A 528 17.44 18.36 0.52
CA ALA A 528 16.06 17.90 0.52
C ALA A 528 15.13 19.11 0.49
N SER A 529 13.97 18.99 -0.15
CA SER A 529 12.94 20.00 -0.13
C SER A 529 11.57 19.44 0.27
N ALA A 530 10.78 20.28 0.96
CA ALA A 530 9.40 19.92 1.30
C ALA A 530 8.53 19.72 0.04
N GLU A 531 8.88 20.38 -1.07
CA GLU A 531 8.15 20.23 -2.32
C GLU A 531 8.41 18.86 -2.96
N ASP A 532 9.66 18.37 -2.94
CA ASP A 532 10.01 17.03 -3.43
C ASP A 532 9.34 15.96 -2.56
N ALA A 533 9.41 16.09 -1.23
CA ALA A 533 8.71 15.21 -0.30
C ALA A 533 7.19 15.21 -0.55
N ARG A 534 6.61 16.37 -0.88
CA ARG A 534 5.18 16.48 -1.24
C ARG A 534 4.87 15.79 -2.56
N GLN A 535 5.73 15.92 -3.56
CA GLN A 535 5.58 15.22 -4.85
C GLN A 535 5.64 13.71 -4.66
N ASP A 536 6.55 13.20 -3.85
CA ASP A 536 6.66 11.78 -3.51
C ASP A 536 5.42 11.25 -2.77
N ALA A 537 4.94 12.00 -1.79
CA ALA A 537 3.70 11.66 -1.08
C ALA A 537 2.47 11.67 -2.02
N MET A 538 2.38 12.66 -2.92
CA MET A 538 1.35 12.71 -3.96
C MET A 538 1.47 11.56 -4.96
N ALA A 539 2.69 11.15 -5.32
CA ALA A 539 2.94 10.00 -6.18
C ALA A 539 2.39 8.72 -5.54
N THR A 540 2.66 8.48 -4.25
CA THR A 540 2.12 7.36 -3.49
C THR A 540 0.58 7.37 -3.49
N ARG A 541 -0.05 8.50 -3.21
CA ARG A 541 -1.50 8.68 -3.27
C ARG A 541 -2.07 8.38 -4.66
N THR A 542 -1.44 8.91 -5.70
CA THR A 542 -1.85 8.72 -7.10
C THR A 542 -1.73 7.26 -7.53
N MET A 543 -0.66 6.57 -7.11
CA MET A 543 -0.48 5.14 -7.33
C MET A 543 -1.62 4.32 -6.71
N LEU A 544 -1.97 4.59 -5.45
CA LEU A 544 -3.09 3.92 -4.79
C LEU A 544 -4.43 4.20 -5.49
N GLN A 545 -4.66 5.43 -5.96
CA GLN A 545 -5.85 5.79 -6.74
C GLN A 545 -5.88 5.05 -8.08
N PHE A 546 -4.76 4.93 -8.78
CA PHE A 546 -4.67 4.25 -10.06
C PHE A 546 -4.89 2.75 -9.92
N VAL A 547 -4.16 2.07 -9.03
CA VAL A 547 -4.30 0.64 -8.76
C VAL A 547 -5.72 0.33 -8.27
N GLY A 548 -6.21 1.12 -7.34
CA GLY A 548 -7.56 0.97 -6.80
C GLY A 548 -8.64 1.23 -7.82
N GLY A 549 -8.47 2.25 -8.67
CA GLY A 549 -9.35 2.53 -9.80
C GLY A 549 -9.40 1.38 -10.80
N MET A 550 -8.26 0.78 -11.12
CA MET A 550 -8.17 -0.38 -11.99
C MET A 550 -8.91 -1.60 -11.41
N ILE A 551 -8.71 -1.89 -10.13
CA ILE A 551 -9.46 -2.91 -9.39
C ILE A 551 -10.96 -2.60 -9.43
N GLY A 552 -11.34 -1.36 -9.19
CA GLY A 552 -12.71 -0.89 -9.26
C GLY A 552 -13.36 -1.08 -10.62
N VAL A 553 -12.65 -0.80 -11.71
CA VAL A 553 -13.10 -1.06 -13.10
C VAL A 553 -13.34 -2.54 -13.33
N ILE A 554 -12.44 -3.41 -12.90
CA ILE A 554 -12.58 -4.88 -13.04
C ILE A 554 -13.87 -5.34 -12.34
N PHE A 555 -14.08 -4.93 -11.09
CA PHE A 555 -15.31 -5.28 -10.35
C PHE A 555 -16.55 -4.61 -10.93
N GLY A 556 -16.43 -3.38 -11.41
CA GLY A 556 -17.51 -2.67 -12.11
C GLY A 556 -17.97 -3.44 -13.35
N VAL A 557 -17.04 -3.86 -14.20
CA VAL A 557 -17.34 -4.68 -15.39
C VAL A 557 -17.98 -6.01 -14.98
N ALA A 558 -17.44 -6.69 -13.97
CA ALA A 558 -18.03 -7.93 -13.45
C ALA A 558 -19.46 -7.71 -12.94
N GLY A 559 -19.72 -6.63 -12.22
CA GLY A 559 -21.05 -6.24 -11.75
C GLY A 559 -22.04 -5.96 -12.89
N VAL A 560 -21.61 -5.19 -13.89
CA VAL A 560 -22.41 -4.92 -15.10
C VAL A 560 -22.73 -6.21 -15.85
N LEU A 561 -21.75 -7.08 -16.08
CA LEU A 561 -21.96 -8.36 -16.74
C LEU A 561 -22.95 -9.24 -15.96
N ASN A 562 -22.87 -9.25 -14.64
CA ASN A 562 -23.81 -9.97 -13.78
C ASN A 562 -25.24 -9.41 -13.91
N LEU A 563 -25.40 -8.08 -13.90
CA LEU A 563 -26.68 -7.41 -14.09
C LEU A 563 -27.28 -7.75 -15.47
N VAL A 564 -26.48 -7.60 -16.54
CA VAL A 564 -26.89 -7.91 -17.91
C VAL A 564 -27.35 -9.38 -18.02
N ASN A 565 -26.52 -10.30 -17.57
CA ASN A 565 -26.83 -11.74 -17.60
C ASN A 565 -28.13 -12.06 -16.86
N THR A 566 -28.32 -11.47 -15.67
CA THR A 566 -29.52 -11.67 -14.87
C THR A 566 -30.78 -11.16 -15.57
N LEU A 567 -30.76 -9.94 -16.09
CA LEU A 567 -31.91 -9.33 -16.74
C LEU A 567 -32.26 -10.03 -18.04
N VAL A 568 -31.25 -10.35 -18.88
CA VAL A 568 -31.44 -11.11 -20.12
C VAL A 568 -32.04 -12.48 -19.83
N THR A 569 -31.49 -13.19 -18.86
CA THR A 569 -32.01 -14.51 -18.48
C THR A 569 -33.42 -14.44 -17.91
N THR A 570 -33.74 -13.44 -17.08
CA THR A 570 -35.10 -13.24 -16.59
C THR A 570 -36.09 -13.02 -17.74
N ILE A 571 -35.68 -12.32 -18.79
CA ILE A 571 -36.51 -12.13 -19.99
C ILE A 571 -36.69 -13.46 -20.72
N LEU A 572 -35.63 -14.23 -20.94
CA LEU A 572 -35.66 -15.50 -21.67
C LEU A 572 -36.46 -16.58 -20.93
N THR A 573 -36.27 -16.74 -19.62
CA THR A 573 -37.00 -17.77 -18.84
C THR A 573 -38.47 -17.45 -18.66
N ARG A 574 -38.84 -16.17 -18.66
CA ARG A 574 -40.23 -15.72 -18.46
C ARG A 574 -40.95 -15.35 -19.75
N ARG A 575 -40.39 -15.68 -20.94
CA ARG A 575 -40.99 -15.32 -22.23
C ARG A 575 -42.42 -15.83 -22.40
N HIS A 576 -42.73 -17.03 -21.88
CA HIS A 576 -44.09 -17.59 -21.90
C HIS A 576 -45.05 -16.82 -21.00
N GLU A 577 -44.64 -16.48 -19.78
CA GLU A 577 -45.45 -15.60 -18.89
C GLU A 577 -45.74 -14.25 -19.59
N PHE A 578 -44.72 -13.69 -20.28
CA PHE A 578 -44.86 -12.43 -21.01
C PHE A 578 -45.82 -12.55 -22.20
N ALA A 579 -45.72 -13.65 -22.96
CA ALA A 579 -46.65 -13.90 -24.08
C ALA A 579 -48.10 -14.06 -23.56
N THR A 580 -48.30 -14.76 -22.45
CA THR A 580 -49.59 -14.92 -21.80
C THR A 580 -50.14 -13.56 -21.30
N MET A 581 -49.30 -12.72 -20.68
CA MET A 581 -49.71 -11.39 -20.25
C MET A 581 -50.09 -10.50 -21.44
N GLN A 582 -49.39 -10.61 -22.56
CA GLN A 582 -49.69 -9.88 -23.79
C GLN A 582 -51.00 -10.39 -24.45
N SER A 583 -51.28 -11.71 -24.40
CA SER A 583 -52.54 -12.26 -24.91
C SER A 583 -53.76 -11.83 -24.08
N ILE A 584 -53.57 -11.55 -22.78
CA ILE A 584 -54.62 -11.01 -21.88
C ILE A 584 -54.77 -9.48 -22.04
N GLY A 585 -53.96 -8.81 -22.89
CA GLY A 585 -54.09 -7.40 -23.21
C GLY A 585 -53.00 -6.47 -22.69
N MET A 586 -51.88 -7.01 -22.13
CA MET A 586 -50.76 -6.16 -21.77
C MET A 586 -50.02 -5.65 -23.01
N SER A 587 -49.86 -4.32 -23.13
CA SER A 587 -49.12 -3.73 -24.24
C SER A 587 -47.59 -3.93 -24.09
N SER A 588 -46.88 -3.95 -25.22
CA SER A 588 -45.41 -4.05 -25.22
C SER A 588 -44.73 -2.88 -24.47
N ARG A 589 -45.36 -1.71 -24.40
CA ARG A 589 -44.88 -0.57 -23.61
C ARG A 589 -45.01 -0.84 -22.10
N GLN A 590 -46.12 -1.47 -21.68
CA GLN A 590 -46.30 -1.84 -20.26
C GLN A 590 -45.33 -2.91 -19.83
N LEU A 591 -45.09 -3.92 -20.67
CA LEU A 591 -44.09 -4.97 -20.42
C LEU A 591 -42.70 -4.35 -20.27
N ARG A 592 -42.29 -3.47 -21.20
CA ARG A 592 -41.02 -2.76 -21.12
C ARG A 592 -40.86 -1.96 -19.84
N ARG A 593 -41.90 -1.16 -19.47
CA ARG A 593 -41.89 -0.39 -18.23
C ARG A 593 -41.75 -1.30 -16.99
N MET A 594 -42.44 -2.43 -16.97
CA MET A 594 -42.35 -3.40 -15.88
C MET A 594 -40.90 -3.93 -15.72
N MET A 595 -40.27 -4.30 -16.83
CA MET A 595 -38.89 -4.83 -16.81
C MET A 595 -37.84 -3.77 -16.45
N VAL A 596 -38.06 -2.52 -16.90
CA VAL A 596 -37.21 -1.40 -16.47
C VAL A 596 -37.32 -1.18 -14.96
N TRP A 597 -38.53 -1.18 -14.40
CA TRP A 597 -38.70 -1.06 -12.95
C TRP A 597 -38.07 -2.25 -12.18
N GLU A 598 -38.12 -3.47 -12.73
CA GLU A 598 -37.48 -4.64 -12.13
C GLU A 598 -35.96 -4.46 -12.08
N GLY A 599 -35.33 -4.00 -13.18
CA GLY A 599 -33.92 -3.66 -13.22
C GLY A 599 -33.53 -2.54 -12.24
N VAL A 600 -34.30 -1.45 -12.25
CA VAL A 600 -34.06 -0.31 -11.33
C VAL A 600 -34.16 -0.73 -9.87
N PHE A 601 -35.12 -1.59 -9.50
CA PHE A 601 -35.22 -2.08 -8.13
C PHE A 601 -34.02 -2.94 -7.72
N TYR A 602 -33.47 -3.79 -8.63
CA TYR A 602 -32.23 -4.50 -8.35
C TYR A 602 -31.09 -3.53 -8.06
N ALA A 603 -30.92 -2.49 -8.89
CA ALA A 603 -29.85 -1.51 -8.71
C ALA A 603 -30.04 -0.68 -7.43
N VAL A 604 -31.27 -0.20 -7.16
CA VAL A 604 -31.56 0.59 -5.94
C VAL A 604 -31.28 -0.23 -4.68
N MET A 605 -31.74 -1.50 -4.63
CA MET A 605 -31.46 -2.36 -3.49
C MET A 605 -29.96 -2.64 -3.35
N ALA A 606 -29.24 -2.85 -4.46
CA ALA A 606 -27.80 -3.07 -4.46
C ALA A 606 -27.02 -1.83 -4.01
N CYS A 607 -27.40 -0.64 -4.52
CA CYS A 607 -26.81 0.62 -4.09
C CYS A 607 -27.08 0.89 -2.60
N ALA A 608 -28.31 0.70 -2.13
CA ALA A 608 -28.64 0.87 -0.72
C ALA A 608 -27.84 -0.10 0.19
N ALA A 609 -27.80 -1.39 -0.16
CA ALA A 609 -27.03 -2.38 0.56
C ALA A 609 -25.52 -2.09 0.47
N GLY A 610 -25.02 -1.69 -0.72
CA GLY A 610 -23.62 -1.33 -0.95
C GLY A 610 -23.21 -0.11 -0.13
N LEU A 611 -24.01 0.95 -0.08
CA LEU A 611 -23.75 2.14 0.73
C LEU A 611 -23.69 1.80 2.24
N VAL A 612 -24.68 1.04 2.74
CA VAL A 612 -24.69 0.62 4.17
C VAL A 612 -23.47 -0.22 4.50
N LEU A 613 -23.13 -1.19 3.66
CA LEU A 613 -21.95 -2.04 3.87
C LEU A 613 -20.65 -1.25 3.70
N SER A 614 -20.59 -0.27 2.79
CA SER A 614 -19.43 0.62 2.61
C SER A 614 -19.18 1.46 3.86
N ILE A 615 -20.22 1.97 4.49
CA ILE A 615 -20.11 2.69 5.76
C ILE A 615 -19.58 1.73 6.84
N LEU A 616 -20.21 0.56 6.98
CA LEU A 616 -19.81 -0.41 8.00
C LEU A 616 -18.34 -0.84 7.83
N LEU A 617 -17.95 -1.27 6.64
CA LEU A 617 -16.60 -1.75 6.36
C LEU A 617 -15.57 -0.61 6.36
N GLY A 618 -15.94 0.59 5.95
CA GLY A 618 -15.09 1.77 6.02
C GLY A 618 -14.69 2.09 7.46
N PHE A 619 -15.65 2.14 8.39
CA PHE A 619 -15.39 2.44 9.80
C PHE A 619 -14.83 1.26 10.61
N THR A 620 -14.94 0.03 10.13
CA THR A 620 -14.37 -1.15 10.82
C THR A 620 -13.07 -1.61 10.17
N VAL A 621 -13.16 -2.18 8.97
CA VAL A 621 -12.02 -2.83 8.30
C VAL A 621 -11.02 -1.79 7.77
N VAL A 622 -11.49 -0.78 7.00
CA VAL A 622 -10.56 0.18 6.40
C VAL A 622 -9.88 1.02 7.48
N ARG A 623 -10.63 1.49 8.48
CA ARG A 623 -10.08 2.23 9.61
C ARG A 623 -9.04 1.42 10.40
N LEU A 624 -9.30 0.11 10.62
CA LEU A 624 -8.35 -0.76 11.32
C LEU A 624 -7.05 -0.94 10.50
N LEU A 625 -7.19 -1.15 9.19
CA LEU A 625 -6.04 -1.37 8.30
C LEU A 625 -5.21 -0.09 8.11
N THR A 626 -5.87 1.06 7.97
CA THR A 626 -5.17 2.35 7.83
C THR A 626 -4.57 2.84 9.15
N GLY A 627 -5.14 2.45 10.29
CA GLY A 627 -4.62 2.83 11.60
C GLY A 627 -3.27 2.18 11.97
N GLY A 628 -2.86 1.12 11.26
CA GLY A 628 -1.55 0.49 11.43
C GLY A 628 -0.45 1.06 10.52
N ILE A 629 -0.75 2.05 9.70
CA ILE A 629 0.20 2.66 8.77
C ILE A 629 0.34 4.14 9.14
N TRP A 630 1.52 4.58 9.52
CA TRP A 630 1.79 5.88 10.13
C TRP A 630 1.37 7.08 9.25
N TYR A 631 1.51 7.01 7.93
CA TYR A 631 1.18 8.09 7.00
C TYR A 631 -0.29 8.09 6.53
N PHE A 632 -1.15 7.30 7.16
CA PHE A 632 -2.59 7.34 6.91
C PHE A 632 -3.32 8.12 8.01
N THR A 633 -4.19 9.03 7.60
CA THR A 633 -5.21 9.64 8.44
C THR A 633 -6.57 9.23 7.90
N PHE A 634 -7.35 8.47 8.69
CA PHE A 634 -8.61 7.92 8.21
C PHE A 634 -9.58 9.00 7.73
N HIS A 635 -9.77 9.08 6.41
CA HIS A 635 -10.69 10.00 5.74
C HIS A 635 -11.83 9.23 5.08
N PHE A 636 -13.02 9.28 5.69
CA PHE A 636 -14.17 8.58 5.13
C PHE A 636 -14.81 9.38 3.99
N THR A 637 -15.00 8.73 2.84
CA THR A 637 -15.67 9.30 1.66
C THR A 637 -16.66 8.31 1.05
N LEU A 638 -17.78 8.80 0.56
CA LEU A 638 -18.79 8.02 -0.18
C LEU A 638 -18.79 8.31 -1.69
N TRP A 639 -17.92 9.19 -2.15
CA TRP A 639 -17.85 9.56 -3.56
C TRP A 639 -17.67 8.36 -4.50
N PRO A 640 -16.77 7.39 -4.25
CA PRO A 640 -16.59 6.23 -5.13
C PRO A 640 -17.85 5.34 -5.19
N ALA A 641 -18.52 5.14 -4.06
CA ALA A 641 -19.79 4.42 -4.01
C ALA A 641 -20.90 5.17 -4.77
N ALA A 642 -20.97 6.49 -4.64
CA ALA A 642 -21.92 7.31 -5.37
C ALA A 642 -21.68 7.25 -6.89
N ALA A 643 -20.41 7.29 -7.33
CA ALA A 643 -20.02 7.11 -8.73
C ALA A 643 -20.45 5.74 -9.27
N ALA A 644 -20.21 4.66 -8.51
CA ALA A 644 -20.68 3.32 -8.89
C ALA A 644 -22.21 3.25 -9.02
N CYS A 645 -22.94 3.84 -8.08
CA CYS A 645 -24.41 3.91 -8.14
C CYS A 645 -24.91 4.74 -9.35
N ALA A 646 -24.22 5.85 -9.67
CA ALA A 646 -24.53 6.69 -10.82
C ALA A 646 -24.37 5.96 -12.16
N VAL A 647 -23.47 4.96 -12.23
CA VAL A 647 -23.32 4.08 -13.41
C VAL A 647 -24.34 2.94 -13.41
N LEU A 648 -24.54 2.27 -12.27
CA LEU A 648 -25.42 1.10 -12.17
C LEU A 648 -26.90 1.43 -12.43
N LEU A 649 -27.38 2.57 -11.94
CA LEU A 649 -28.80 2.96 -12.09
C LEU A 649 -29.21 3.16 -13.56
N PRO A 650 -28.53 3.95 -14.41
CA PRO A 650 -28.87 4.06 -15.81
C PRO A 650 -28.73 2.74 -16.58
N LEU A 651 -27.68 1.96 -16.31
CA LEU A 651 -27.47 0.67 -16.93
C LEU A 651 -28.61 -0.31 -16.62
N SER A 652 -29.09 -0.34 -15.40
CA SER A 652 -30.21 -1.19 -14.98
C SER A 652 -31.52 -0.86 -15.69
N ALA A 653 -31.72 0.37 -16.13
CA ALA A 653 -32.86 0.80 -16.95
C ALA A 653 -32.62 0.50 -18.44
N LEU A 654 -31.40 0.67 -18.94
CA LEU A 654 -31.05 0.52 -20.36
C LEU A 654 -31.05 -0.95 -20.81
N VAL A 655 -30.47 -1.84 -20.01
CA VAL A 655 -30.29 -3.27 -20.33
C VAL A 655 -31.62 -3.97 -20.67
N PRO A 656 -32.71 -3.85 -19.87
CA PRO A 656 -34.00 -4.45 -20.21
C PRO A 656 -34.60 -3.93 -21.53
N VAL A 657 -34.37 -2.66 -21.83
CA VAL A 657 -34.86 -2.05 -23.09
C VAL A 657 -34.17 -2.65 -24.28
N LEU A 658 -32.82 -2.75 -24.21
CA LEU A 658 -32.01 -3.36 -25.28
C LEU A 658 -32.33 -4.84 -25.45
N ALA A 659 -32.40 -5.59 -24.35
CA ALA A 659 -32.69 -7.02 -24.38
C ALA A 659 -34.08 -7.30 -24.98
N LEU A 660 -35.12 -6.56 -24.55
CA LEU A 660 -36.46 -6.71 -25.14
C LEU A 660 -36.50 -6.31 -26.61
N HIS A 661 -35.72 -5.33 -27.02
CA HIS A 661 -35.66 -4.93 -28.44
C HIS A 661 -35.04 -6.04 -29.31
N LEU A 662 -33.98 -6.69 -28.82
CA LEU A 662 -33.29 -7.77 -29.51
C LEU A 662 -34.13 -9.07 -29.58
N PHE A 663 -34.82 -9.41 -28.50
CA PHE A 663 -35.58 -10.67 -28.39
C PHE A 663 -37.07 -10.57 -28.78
N ASN A 664 -37.61 -9.39 -29.04
CA ASN A 664 -39.01 -9.22 -29.34
C ASN A 664 -39.35 -9.19 -30.86
N ARG A 665 -38.39 -9.63 -31.71
CA ARG A 665 -38.56 -9.74 -33.14
C ARG A 665 -39.33 -11.03 -33.48
N GLY A 666 -40.67 -11.05 -33.42
CA GLY A 666 -41.52 -12.18 -33.82
C GLY A 666 -42.99 -11.97 -33.37
N SER A 667 -43.93 -12.60 -34.08
CA SER A 667 -45.36 -12.52 -33.74
C SER A 667 -45.68 -13.23 -32.43
N ILE A 668 -46.72 -12.79 -31.71
CA ILE A 668 -47.18 -13.37 -30.44
C ILE A 668 -47.56 -14.85 -30.67
N VAL A 669 -48.17 -15.17 -31.81
CA VAL A 669 -48.57 -16.52 -32.20
C VAL A 669 -47.35 -17.44 -32.40
N GLU A 670 -46.31 -16.91 -33.04
CA GLU A 670 -45.06 -17.65 -33.28
C GLU A 670 -44.30 -17.93 -31.96
N LYS A 671 -44.33 -16.97 -31.01
CA LYS A 671 -43.78 -17.10 -29.66
C LYS A 671 -44.49 -18.14 -28.79
N LEU A 672 -45.76 -18.37 -29.00
CA LEU A 672 -46.53 -19.43 -28.33
C LEU A 672 -46.33 -20.80 -29.00
N ARG A 673 -46.15 -20.85 -30.34
CA ARG A 673 -46.01 -22.10 -31.12
C ARG A 673 -44.60 -22.71 -31.07
N THR A 674 -43.58 -21.93 -30.91
CA THR A 674 -42.17 -22.45 -30.83
C THR A 674 -41.81 -23.07 -29.49
N LEU A 675 -42.80 -23.33 -28.61
CA LEU A 675 -42.63 -23.79 -27.23
C LEU A 675 -43.27 -25.15 -26.94
N ASP A 676 -44.00 -25.72 -27.91
CA ASP A 676 -44.40 -27.11 -27.94
C ASP A 676 -43.33 -27.94 -28.68
#